data_ead2f53402fea7560f3ff87ed93c6d57
#
_entry.id   ead2f53402fea7560f3ff87ed93c6d57
#
_cell.length_a   1.000
_cell.length_b   1.000
_cell.length_c   1.000
_cell.angle_alpha   90.00
_cell.angle_beta   90.00
_cell.angle_gamma   90.00
#
_symmetry.space_group_name_H-M   'P 1'
#
loop_
_entity.id
_entity.type
_entity.pdbx_description
1 polymer ?
#
loop_
_entity_poly.entity_id
_entity_poly.type
_entity_poly.pdbx_seq_one_letter_code
_entity_poly.pdbx_strand_id
1 'polypeptide(L)'
;MQFKYPAVFYFLFFLIIPIVVHLFQLQKFKKITFTNVQFLQKISLETRKSSRIKKLLLLATRMLCFLALLFAFSQPYFSDKKAEVENHNYIYLDNSMSLNTNAENGNLLTIAAQKIIENTSEKDTYSLLTNDEIRLNISKKELDISLKNIKYTTNTTSYQDKINTIQNKIKNKSKTSYKYILISDFQNLNKEIINEFTNVTSPFSFVKLNSSTKNNISIDSVFITTTSAKVKLISVVIKNQGEAKNNIPIALYNSSKLINKRSFSILENEVKIIEFPLENFQQFKGKLQVTFNDVFLFDNVFYFTMNTPEKTSILNIGKASSYFSKIFNEEDFHFRNSTLQNVNYNLIPSQQLLIINQLKSISRVLENSILQFVKNGGHLLIIPDQKIEISSYNSFFKKITSGAILNNTDNSLKITTINFQHPLFSKVFLKEITNFQYPFASYSYNHNLQGSAILSFENNTPFLQEITNPFSKIYWFSAPLDTQSSNFVNSPLIVPTLYNIAEQSLEITKPFYILQEENTIEINKKIEKNQILKISNQQKSFIPFQRNFASKVALSTNNEPKDAGFYDISLEKDTLSSIAYNISSNESILSFHDLKAIEKENKNVQVYSSIKELFKEINEKNEVQWLWRLFLAIAIVSLLLEILILKFFKI
;
A
#
# COMPACT_ATOMS: atom_id res chain seq x y z
N MET A 1 -41.25 -25.65 -0.57
CA MET A 1 -41.77 -25.57 -1.94
C MET A 1 -42.54 -24.27 -2.07
N GLN A 2 -42.21 -23.45 -3.06
CA GLN A 2 -42.85 -22.17 -3.35
C GLN A 2 -43.46 -22.22 -4.75
N PHE A 3 -44.39 -21.31 -5.05
CA PHE A 3 -45.06 -21.26 -6.36
C PHE A 3 -44.84 -19.90 -7.00
N LYS A 4 -44.48 -19.88 -8.28
CA LYS A 4 -44.27 -18.63 -9.02
C LYS A 4 -45.59 -17.93 -9.34
N TYR A 5 -46.61 -18.74 -9.67
CA TYR A 5 -47.96 -18.26 -10.00
C TYR A 5 -49.02 -18.86 -9.09
N PRO A 6 -49.14 -18.45 -7.81
CA PRO A 6 -50.11 -19.01 -6.89
C PRO A 6 -51.57 -18.77 -7.31
N ALA A 7 -51.83 -17.73 -8.12
CA ALA A 7 -53.16 -17.45 -8.66
C ALA A 7 -53.73 -18.60 -9.54
N VAL A 8 -52.85 -19.46 -10.09
CA VAL A 8 -53.29 -20.64 -10.86
C VAL A 8 -54.12 -21.59 -10.02
N PHE A 9 -53.99 -21.59 -8.70
CA PHE A 9 -54.82 -22.43 -7.82
C PHE A 9 -56.31 -22.02 -7.77
N TYR A 10 -56.69 -20.83 -8.20
CA TYR A 10 -58.11 -20.50 -8.41
C TYR A 10 -58.76 -21.39 -9.47
N PHE A 11 -58.00 -21.93 -10.42
CA PHE A 11 -58.47 -22.87 -11.43
C PHE A 11 -58.72 -24.31 -10.88
N LEU A 12 -58.47 -24.58 -9.59
CA LEU A 12 -58.89 -25.82 -8.92
C LEU A 12 -60.39 -26.05 -9.09
N PHE A 13 -61.16 -24.99 -9.26
CA PHE A 13 -62.60 -25.08 -9.58
C PHE A 13 -62.87 -25.93 -10.83
N PHE A 14 -62.02 -25.96 -11.83
CA PHE A 14 -62.19 -26.80 -13.02
C PHE A 14 -62.07 -28.30 -12.77
N LEU A 15 -61.60 -28.76 -11.60
CA LEU A 15 -61.63 -30.16 -11.18
C LEU A 15 -63.09 -30.69 -11.00
N ILE A 16 -64.08 -29.79 -10.86
CA ILE A 16 -65.50 -30.16 -10.79
C ILE A 16 -65.95 -30.71 -12.16
N ILE A 17 -65.38 -30.27 -13.29
CA ILE A 17 -65.79 -30.69 -14.64
C ILE A 17 -65.70 -32.22 -14.86
N PRO A 18 -64.54 -32.89 -14.63
CA PRO A 18 -64.45 -34.33 -14.75
C PRO A 18 -65.43 -35.08 -13.81
N ILE A 19 -65.70 -34.53 -12.60
CA ILE A 19 -66.60 -35.10 -11.65
C ILE A 19 -68.02 -35.00 -12.17
N VAL A 20 -68.42 -33.83 -12.66
CA VAL A 20 -69.77 -33.61 -13.22
C VAL A 20 -70.01 -34.50 -14.45
N VAL A 21 -69.00 -34.54 -15.37
CA VAL A 21 -69.08 -35.43 -16.54
C VAL A 21 -69.15 -36.90 -16.14
N HIS A 22 -68.53 -37.31 -15.03
CA HIS A 22 -68.62 -38.67 -14.52
C HIS A 22 -69.99 -38.97 -13.86
N LEU A 23 -70.56 -38.02 -13.13
CA LEU A 23 -71.88 -38.14 -12.49
C LEU A 23 -73.06 -38.13 -13.46
N PHE A 24 -73.00 -37.23 -14.47
CA PHE A 24 -74.03 -37.10 -15.50
C PHE A 24 -73.78 -38.06 -16.66
N GLN A 25 -73.77 -39.37 -16.43
CA GLN A 25 -73.61 -40.35 -17.50
C GLN A 25 -74.72 -40.23 -18.54
N LEU A 26 -74.47 -39.51 -19.63
CA LEU A 26 -75.33 -39.40 -20.81
C LEU A 26 -75.27 -40.70 -21.60
N GLN A 27 -76.04 -41.72 -21.06
CA GLN A 27 -76.21 -42.96 -21.79
C GLN A 27 -77.55 -42.93 -22.57
N LYS A 28 -77.40 -43.04 -23.90
CA LYS A 28 -78.55 -43.31 -24.78
C LYS A 28 -78.87 -44.76 -24.61
N PHE A 29 -80.03 -45.09 -23.99
CA PHE A 29 -80.56 -46.45 -23.88
C PHE A 29 -81.22 -46.86 -25.21
N LYS A 30 -80.73 -47.97 -25.80
CA LYS A 30 -81.36 -48.63 -26.96
C LYS A 30 -82.11 -49.86 -26.45
N LYS A 31 -83.42 -49.86 -26.61
CA LYS A 31 -84.24 -51.01 -26.21
C LYS A 31 -83.96 -52.17 -27.19
N ILE A 32 -83.47 -53.34 -26.66
CA ILE A 32 -83.27 -54.60 -27.43
C ILE A 32 -84.08 -55.66 -26.65
N THR A 33 -85.02 -56.33 -27.32
CA THR A 33 -85.74 -57.43 -26.78
C THR A 33 -84.93 -58.70 -26.69
N PHE A 34 -84.77 -59.32 -25.52
CA PHE A 34 -83.99 -60.55 -25.26
C PHE A 34 -84.75 -61.56 -24.52
N THR A 35 -84.70 -62.86 -24.94
CA THR A 35 -85.61 -63.96 -24.48
C THR A 35 -85.13 -64.71 -23.24
N ASN A 36 -83.84 -64.59 -22.78
CA ASN A 36 -83.33 -65.34 -21.63
C ASN A 36 -82.84 -64.43 -20.51
N VAL A 37 -83.63 -64.07 -19.54
CA VAL A 37 -83.40 -63.12 -18.49
C VAL A 37 -82.45 -63.62 -17.38
N GLN A 38 -82.41 -64.93 -17.07
CA GLN A 38 -81.64 -65.49 -15.94
C GLN A 38 -80.08 -65.47 -16.28
N PHE A 39 -79.73 -65.76 -17.50
CA PHE A 39 -78.36 -65.72 -17.96
C PHE A 39 -77.78 -64.28 -18.01
N LEU A 40 -78.62 -63.36 -18.41
CA LEU A 40 -78.30 -61.95 -18.44
C LEU A 40 -78.07 -61.34 -17.03
N GLN A 41 -78.78 -61.81 -16.00
CA GLN A 41 -78.64 -61.33 -14.61
C GLN A 41 -77.22 -61.69 -14.06
N LYS A 42 -76.76 -62.93 -14.28
CA LYS A 42 -75.37 -63.33 -13.82
C LYS A 42 -74.30 -62.56 -14.49
N ILE A 43 -74.34 -62.43 -15.81
CA ILE A 43 -73.33 -61.65 -16.60
C ILE A 43 -73.36 -60.15 -16.26
N SER A 44 -74.57 -59.62 -16.02
CA SER A 44 -74.72 -58.20 -15.70
C SER A 44 -74.17 -57.82 -14.30
N LEU A 45 -74.07 -58.76 -13.34
CA LEU A 45 -73.48 -58.50 -12.04
C LEU A 45 -71.93 -58.43 -12.11
N GLU A 46 -71.28 -59.28 -12.88
CA GLU A 46 -69.82 -59.24 -13.06
C GLU A 46 -69.40 -58.08 -13.93
N THR A 47 -70.10 -57.79 -15.02
CA THR A 47 -69.81 -56.66 -15.88
C THR A 47 -70.03 -55.28 -15.21
N ARG A 48 -71.03 -55.21 -14.29
CA ARG A 48 -71.29 -53.97 -13.50
C ARG A 48 -70.14 -53.64 -12.55
N LYS A 49 -69.48 -54.60 -11.89
CA LYS A 49 -68.32 -54.37 -11.02
C LYS A 49 -67.14 -53.92 -11.82
N SER A 50 -66.78 -54.60 -12.93
CA SER A 50 -65.67 -54.23 -13.82
C SER A 50 -65.93 -52.88 -14.46
N SER A 51 -67.14 -52.56 -14.91
CA SER A 51 -67.49 -51.26 -15.48
C SER A 51 -67.37 -50.13 -14.46
N ARG A 52 -67.74 -50.34 -13.18
CA ARG A 52 -67.56 -49.32 -12.10
C ARG A 52 -66.10 -49.06 -11.82
N ILE A 53 -65.27 -50.09 -11.73
CA ILE A 53 -63.84 -49.96 -11.49
C ILE A 53 -63.19 -49.20 -12.68
N LYS A 54 -63.49 -49.55 -13.93
CA LYS A 54 -62.97 -48.82 -15.13
C LYS A 54 -63.34 -47.30 -15.08
N LYS A 55 -64.63 -47.00 -14.77
CA LYS A 55 -65.08 -45.62 -14.71
C LYS A 55 -64.39 -44.82 -13.58
N LEU A 56 -64.20 -45.50 -12.42
CA LEU A 56 -63.51 -44.86 -11.30
C LEU A 56 -61.98 -44.62 -11.61
N LEU A 57 -61.32 -45.58 -12.30
CA LEU A 57 -59.95 -45.40 -12.75
C LEU A 57 -59.80 -44.29 -13.81
N LEU A 58 -60.73 -44.17 -14.75
CA LEU A 58 -60.82 -43.10 -15.71
C LEU A 58 -61.03 -41.74 -15.05
N LEU A 59 -61.87 -41.66 -14.05
CA LEU A 59 -62.04 -40.42 -13.27
C LEU A 59 -60.71 -40.05 -12.55
N ALA A 60 -60.11 -41.05 -11.90
CA ALA A 60 -58.85 -40.83 -11.18
C ALA A 60 -57.71 -40.34 -12.10
N THR A 61 -57.53 -40.93 -13.31
CA THR A 61 -56.52 -40.48 -14.27
C THR A 61 -56.80 -39.06 -14.78
N ARG A 62 -58.05 -38.70 -15.05
CA ARG A 62 -58.41 -37.32 -15.46
C ARG A 62 -58.20 -36.32 -14.36
N MET A 63 -58.57 -36.64 -13.14
CA MET A 63 -58.31 -35.77 -11.97
C MET A 63 -56.81 -35.58 -11.75
N LEU A 64 -56.01 -36.67 -11.85
CA LEU A 64 -54.56 -36.60 -11.72
C LEU A 64 -53.93 -35.74 -12.82
N CYS A 65 -54.41 -35.90 -14.08
CA CYS A 65 -53.96 -35.11 -15.21
C CYS A 65 -54.19 -33.59 -14.98
N PHE A 66 -55.42 -33.21 -14.60
CA PHE A 66 -55.75 -31.81 -14.31
C PHE A 66 -54.96 -31.26 -13.13
N LEU A 67 -54.80 -32.01 -12.05
CA LEU A 67 -53.98 -31.62 -10.92
C LEU A 67 -52.52 -31.41 -11.35
N ALA A 68 -51.99 -32.36 -12.08
CA ALA A 68 -50.62 -32.28 -12.54
C ALA A 68 -50.40 -31.06 -13.47
N LEU A 69 -51.36 -30.75 -14.35
CA LEU A 69 -51.32 -29.54 -15.20
C LEU A 69 -51.39 -28.26 -14.36
N LEU A 70 -52.27 -28.18 -13.38
CA LEU A 70 -52.35 -27.01 -12.49
C LEU A 70 -51.06 -26.80 -11.72
N PHE A 71 -50.44 -27.87 -11.21
CA PHE A 71 -49.12 -27.76 -10.60
C PHE A 71 -48.04 -27.37 -11.61
N ALA A 72 -48.06 -27.88 -12.83
CA ALA A 72 -47.10 -27.49 -13.87
C ALA A 72 -47.23 -25.98 -14.21
N PHE A 73 -48.44 -25.45 -14.36
CA PHE A 73 -48.70 -24.04 -14.63
C PHE A 73 -48.39 -23.14 -13.42
N SER A 74 -48.58 -23.60 -12.17
CA SER A 74 -48.21 -22.84 -10.98
C SER A 74 -46.70 -22.70 -10.79
N GLN A 75 -45.90 -23.45 -11.60
CA GLN A 75 -44.43 -23.45 -11.60
C GLN A 75 -43.84 -23.58 -10.19
N PRO A 76 -44.07 -24.73 -9.51
CA PRO A 76 -43.50 -24.98 -8.21
C PRO A 76 -41.96 -25.07 -8.28
N TYR A 77 -41.31 -24.52 -7.26
CA TYR A 77 -39.85 -24.54 -7.14
C TYR A 77 -39.39 -24.73 -5.69
N PHE A 78 -38.19 -25.28 -5.55
CA PHE A 78 -37.44 -25.25 -4.32
C PHE A 78 -36.34 -24.19 -4.46
N SER A 79 -36.31 -23.24 -3.54
CA SER A 79 -35.26 -22.26 -3.37
C SER A 79 -35.29 -21.72 -1.96
N ASP A 80 -34.14 -21.47 -1.38
CA ASP A 80 -34.03 -20.80 -0.08
C ASP A 80 -34.33 -19.30 -0.19
N LYS A 81 -34.43 -18.77 -1.41
CA LYS A 81 -34.72 -17.36 -1.71
C LYS A 81 -35.97 -17.22 -2.59
N LYS A 82 -36.66 -16.08 -2.51
CA LYS A 82 -37.73 -15.74 -3.46
C LYS A 82 -37.13 -15.65 -4.87
N ALA A 83 -37.77 -16.23 -5.87
CA ALA A 83 -37.31 -16.34 -7.25
C ALA A 83 -37.09 -14.97 -7.98
N GLU A 84 -37.45 -13.85 -7.37
CA GLU A 84 -37.35 -12.48 -7.91
C GLU A 84 -36.24 -11.65 -7.29
N VAL A 85 -35.28 -12.26 -6.52
CA VAL A 85 -34.20 -11.52 -5.90
C VAL A 85 -33.07 -11.37 -6.90
N GLU A 86 -32.77 -10.13 -7.31
CA GLU A 86 -31.59 -9.80 -8.09
C GLU A 86 -30.32 -10.00 -7.25
N ASN A 87 -29.34 -10.70 -7.81
CA ASN A 87 -28.04 -10.87 -7.16
C ASN A 87 -27.07 -9.79 -7.62
N HIS A 88 -26.42 -9.16 -6.66
CA HIS A 88 -25.37 -8.19 -6.91
C HIS A 88 -24.09 -8.64 -6.22
N ASN A 89 -23.07 -8.92 -7.03
CA ASN A 89 -21.78 -9.38 -6.56
C ASN A 89 -20.76 -8.23 -6.57
N TYR A 90 -20.29 -7.82 -5.39
CA TYR A 90 -19.17 -6.91 -5.22
C TYR A 90 -17.89 -7.73 -5.20
N ILE A 91 -17.09 -7.61 -6.24
CA ILE A 91 -15.83 -8.33 -6.41
C ILE A 91 -14.69 -7.33 -6.23
N TYR A 92 -13.92 -7.47 -5.16
CA TYR A 92 -12.61 -6.88 -5.06
C TYR A 92 -11.60 -7.89 -5.61
N LEU A 93 -10.90 -7.50 -6.68
CA LEU A 93 -9.77 -8.24 -7.23
C LEU A 93 -8.50 -7.44 -7.00
N ASP A 94 -7.62 -7.99 -6.19
CA ASP A 94 -6.31 -7.43 -5.96
C ASP A 94 -5.50 -7.43 -7.28
N ASN A 95 -4.91 -6.29 -7.61
CA ASN A 95 -4.05 -6.13 -8.77
C ASN A 95 -2.69 -5.51 -8.38
N SER A 96 -2.26 -5.70 -7.11
CA SER A 96 -0.96 -5.29 -6.60
C SER A 96 0.18 -6.02 -7.31
N MET A 97 1.40 -5.51 -7.16
CA MET A 97 2.60 -6.10 -7.77
C MET A 97 2.87 -7.52 -7.24
N SER A 98 2.43 -7.85 -6.03
CA SER A 98 2.56 -9.19 -5.46
C SER A 98 1.87 -10.28 -6.30
N LEU A 99 0.80 -9.95 -7.02
CA LEU A 99 0.12 -10.88 -7.93
C LEU A 99 0.80 -11.03 -9.30
N ASN A 100 1.88 -10.30 -9.56
CA ASN A 100 2.74 -10.52 -10.73
C ASN A 100 3.71 -11.69 -10.51
N THR A 101 3.18 -12.78 -10.03
CA THR A 101 3.91 -14.02 -9.78
C THR A 101 3.55 -15.07 -10.78
N ASN A 102 4.54 -15.91 -11.16
CA ASN A 102 4.29 -17.04 -12.03
C ASN A 102 3.56 -18.15 -11.26
N ALA A 103 2.42 -18.58 -11.78
CA ALA A 103 1.74 -19.81 -11.41
C ALA A 103 1.89 -20.83 -12.54
N GLU A 104 1.41 -22.05 -12.35
CA GLU A 104 1.58 -23.16 -13.33
C GLU A 104 1.13 -22.81 -14.77
N ASN A 105 0.14 -21.90 -14.94
CA ASN A 105 -0.45 -21.56 -16.23
C ASN A 105 -0.46 -20.06 -16.55
N GLY A 106 0.49 -19.29 -16.03
CA GLY A 106 0.57 -17.83 -16.22
C GLY A 106 0.64 -17.06 -14.91
N ASN A 107 0.43 -15.75 -14.96
CA ASN A 107 0.47 -14.91 -13.76
C ASN A 107 -0.82 -15.00 -12.95
N LEU A 108 -0.71 -14.93 -11.61
CA LEU A 108 -1.86 -15.10 -10.70
C LEU A 108 -3.01 -14.16 -11.02
N LEU A 109 -2.76 -12.88 -11.31
CA LEU A 109 -3.79 -11.90 -11.65
C LEU A 109 -4.55 -12.30 -12.92
N THR A 110 -3.83 -12.71 -13.97
CA THR A 110 -4.43 -13.12 -15.24
C THR A 110 -5.29 -14.38 -15.08
N ILE A 111 -4.78 -15.36 -14.31
CA ILE A 111 -5.52 -16.58 -13.98
C ILE A 111 -6.77 -16.28 -13.17
N ALA A 112 -6.66 -15.39 -12.17
CA ALA A 112 -7.81 -14.99 -11.36
C ALA A 112 -8.86 -14.28 -12.21
N ALA A 113 -8.47 -13.33 -13.05
CA ALA A 113 -9.36 -12.62 -13.97
C ALA A 113 -10.08 -13.59 -14.91
N GLN A 114 -9.34 -14.54 -15.52
CA GLN A 114 -9.92 -15.56 -16.41
C GLN A 114 -10.92 -16.46 -15.66
N LYS A 115 -10.58 -16.94 -14.45
CA LYS A 115 -11.48 -17.77 -13.66
C LYS A 115 -12.76 -17.02 -13.24
N ILE A 116 -12.68 -15.71 -12.97
CA ILE A 116 -13.87 -14.89 -12.73
C ILE A 116 -14.74 -14.83 -13.98
N ILE A 117 -14.14 -14.56 -15.16
CA ILE A 117 -14.84 -14.52 -16.45
C ILE A 117 -15.58 -15.83 -16.74
N GLU A 118 -14.94 -16.97 -16.51
CA GLU A 118 -15.50 -18.29 -16.80
C GLU A 118 -16.64 -18.71 -15.88
N ASN A 119 -16.66 -18.20 -14.63
CA ASN A 119 -17.59 -18.69 -13.61
C ASN A 119 -18.68 -17.69 -13.23
N THR A 120 -18.66 -16.47 -13.76
CA THR A 120 -19.69 -15.44 -13.53
C THR A 120 -20.89 -15.61 -14.47
N SER A 121 -22.11 -15.28 -14.01
CA SER A 121 -23.39 -15.48 -14.73
C SER A 121 -23.85 -14.20 -15.43
N GLU A 122 -24.48 -14.32 -16.61
CA GLU A 122 -25.11 -13.17 -17.30
C GLU A 122 -26.36 -12.62 -16.58
N LYS A 123 -26.91 -13.36 -15.63
CA LYS A 123 -28.12 -12.97 -14.89
C LYS A 123 -27.84 -12.05 -13.69
N ASP A 124 -26.60 -11.98 -13.25
CA ASP A 124 -26.18 -11.23 -12.08
C ASP A 124 -25.66 -9.86 -12.47
N THR A 125 -25.76 -8.91 -11.54
CA THR A 125 -25.11 -7.59 -11.64
C THR A 125 -23.81 -7.61 -10.84
N TYR A 126 -22.81 -6.91 -11.31
CA TYR A 126 -21.48 -6.89 -10.70
C TYR A 126 -21.02 -5.48 -10.34
N SER A 127 -20.18 -5.38 -9.34
CA SER A 127 -19.35 -4.23 -9.09
C SER A 127 -17.92 -4.71 -8.93
N LEU A 128 -17.02 -4.23 -9.79
CA LEU A 128 -15.60 -4.56 -9.76
C LEU A 128 -14.82 -3.44 -9.06
N LEU A 129 -14.08 -3.81 -8.05
CA LEU A 129 -13.17 -2.95 -7.32
C LEU A 129 -11.75 -3.51 -7.50
N THR A 130 -10.81 -2.65 -7.80
CA THR A 130 -9.37 -2.95 -7.81
C THR A 130 -8.63 -1.90 -6.97
N ASN A 131 -7.32 -1.96 -6.88
CA ASN A 131 -6.54 -0.92 -6.21
C ASN A 131 -6.61 0.45 -6.93
N ASP A 132 -6.89 0.47 -8.24
CA ASP A 132 -6.91 1.70 -9.06
C ASP A 132 -8.31 2.15 -9.47
N GLU A 133 -9.23 1.21 -9.66
CA GLU A 133 -10.52 1.49 -10.30
C GLU A 133 -11.69 0.94 -9.48
N ILE A 134 -12.80 1.65 -9.56
CA ILE A 134 -14.09 1.23 -9.01
C ILE A 134 -15.13 1.35 -10.13
N ARG A 135 -15.70 0.22 -10.54
CA ARG A 135 -16.78 0.15 -11.54
C ARG A 135 -18.01 -0.45 -10.88
N LEU A 136 -19.06 0.33 -10.75
CA LEU A 136 -20.29 -0.06 -10.05
C LEU A 136 -21.42 -0.42 -11.02
N ASN A 137 -22.23 -1.41 -10.65
CA ASN A 137 -23.46 -1.82 -11.35
C ASN A 137 -23.23 -2.16 -12.82
N ILE A 138 -22.17 -2.92 -13.11
CA ILE A 138 -21.80 -3.35 -14.45
C ILE A 138 -22.42 -4.70 -14.82
N SER A 139 -22.69 -4.89 -16.09
CA SER A 139 -23.12 -6.17 -16.67
C SER A 139 -21.95 -7.15 -16.75
N LYS A 140 -22.25 -8.44 -16.99
CA LYS A 140 -21.23 -9.47 -17.22
C LYS A 140 -20.29 -9.10 -18.38
N LYS A 141 -20.79 -8.53 -19.47
CA LYS A 141 -19.98 -8.12 -20.63
C LYS A 141 -18.97 -7.02 -20.28
N GLU A 142 -19.41 -6.01 -19.51
CA GLU A 142 -18.53 -4.93 -19.05
C GLU A 142 -17.51 -5.44 -18.02
N LEU A 143 -17.91 -6.38 -17.16
CA LEU A 143 -16.98 -7.06 -16.24
C LEU A 143 -15.89 -7.79 -17.01
N ASP A 144 -16.25 -8.56 -18.04
CA ASP A 144 -15.28 -9.31 -18.86
C ASP A 144 -14.29 -8.39 -19.58
N ILE A 145 -14.77 -7.27 -20.12
CA ILE A 145 -13.90 -6.27 -20.75
C ILE A 145 -12.93 -5.66 -19.73
N SER A 146 -13.43 -5.35 -18.51
CA SER A 146 -12.61 -4.78 -17.46
C SER A 146 -11.53 -5.74 -16.98
N LEU A 147 -11.89 -7.01 -16.78
CA LEU A 147 -10.95 -8.05 -16.33
C LEU A 147 -9.90 -8.41 -17.40
N LYS A 148 -10.25 -8.37 -18.69
CA LYS A 148 -9.27 -8.58 -19.79
C LYS A 148 -8.24 -7.46 -19.89
N ASN A 149 -8.60 -6.25 -19.48
CA ASN A 149 -7.73 -5.07 -19.54
C ASN A 149 -7.07 -4.72 -18.21
N ILE A 150 -7.22 -5.57 -17.17
CA ILE A 150 -6.65 -5.31 -15.85
C ILE A 150 -5.13 -5.26 -15.92
N LYS A 151 -4.53 -4.26 -15.24
CA LYS A 151 -3.08 -4.08 -15.17
C LYS A 151 -2.63 -4.14 -13.72
N TYR A 152 -1.39 -4.51 -13.53
CA TYR A 152 -0.74 -4.38 -12.22
C TYR A 152 -0.58 -2.92 -11.82
N THR A 153 -0.62 -2.69 -10.52
CA THR A 153 -0.41 -1.37 -9.95
C THR A 153 0.50 -1.44 -8.74
N THR A 154 1.22 -0.34 -8.50
CA THR A 154 1.96 -0.12 -7.26
C THR A 154 1.09 0.51 -6.18
N ASN A 155 -0.16 0.91 -6.51
CA ASN A 155 -1.11 1.40 -5.52
C ASN A 155 -1.54 0.27 -4.60
N THR A 156 -1.34 0.45 -3.30
CA THR A 156 -1.82 -0.46 -2.27
C THR A 156 -2.78 0.28 -1.35
N THR A 157 -4.00 -0.19 -1.29
CA THR A 157 -4.98 0.30 -0.32
C THR A 157 -5.09 -0.68 0.85
N SER A 158 -5.33 -0.17 2.05
CA SER A 158 -5.52 -1.05 3.21
C SER A 158 -6.76 -1.93 3.02
N TYR A 159 -6.77 -3.12 3.62
CA TYR A 159 -7.95 -3.99 3.58
C TYR A 159 -9.17 -3.32 4.22
N GLN A 160 -8.97 -2.50 5.25
CA GLN A 160 -10.03 -1.73 5.89
C GLN A 160 -10.66 -0.71 4.93
N ASP A 161 -9.85 0.01 4.15
CA ASP A 161 -10.37 0.96 3.16
C ASP A 161 -11.16 0.26 2.06
N LYS A 162 -10.72 -0.94 1.65
CA LYS A 162 -11.43 -1.79 0.69
C LYS A 162 -12.81 -2.18 1.22
N ILE A 163 -12.89 -2.67 2.45
CA ILE A 163 -14.15 -3.05 3.12
C ILE A 163 -15.05 -1.83 3.29
N ASN A 164 -14.53 -0.73 3.82
CA ASN A 164 -15.27 0.51 4.01
C ASN A 164 -15.82 1.05 2.68
N THR A 165 -15.03 0.98 1.62
CA THR A 165 -15.46 1.40 0.28
C THR A 165 -16.63 0.57 -0.21
N ILE A 166 -16.58 -0.74 -0.03
CA ILE A 166 -17.67 -1.64 -0.38
C ILE A 166 -18.92 -1.31 0.47
N GLN A 167 -18.79 -1.23 1.78
CA GLN A 167 -19.91 -0.98 2.71
C GLN A 167 -20.56 0.38 2.47
N ASN A 168 -19.79 1.44 2.25
CA ASN A 168 -20.30 2.80 2.01
C ASN A 168 -21.04 2.97 0.67
N LYS A 169 -20.78 2.11 -0.31
CA LYS A 169 -21.44 2.16 -1.63
C LYS A 169 -22.75 1.40 -1.67
N ILE A 170 -23.11 0.71 -0.59
CA ILE A 170 -24.34 -0.08 -0.50
C ILE A 170 -25.52 0.86 -0.23
N LYS A 171 -26.37 1.04 -1.22
CA LYS A 171 -27.74 1.55 -0.99
C LYS A 171 -28.63 0.33 -0.81
N ASN A 172 -29.04 0.05 0.41
CA ASN A 172 -29.93 -1.05 0.73
C ASN A 172 -31.24 -0.99 -0.09
N LYS A 173 -31.31 -1.81 -1.13
CA LYS A 173 -32.55 -2.07 -1.86
C LYS A 173 -33.17 -3.35 -1.31
N SER A 174 -34.40 -3.31 -0.86
CA SER A 174 -35.10 -4.41 -0.18
C SER A 174 -35.29 -5.69 -1.00
N LYS A 175 -34.97 -5.67 -2.30
CA LYS A 175 -35.13 -6.83 -3.21
C LYS A 175 -33.80 -7.33 -3.80
N THR A 176 -32.64 -6.87 -3.32
CA THR A 176 -31.34 -7.26 -3.86
C THR A 176 -30.54 -8.06 -2.82
N SER A 177 -30.00 -9.19 -3.22
CA SER A 177 -29.04 -9.97 -2.42
C SER A 177 -27.62 -9.53 -2.76
N TYR A 178 -26.90 -9.00 -1.77
CA TYR A 178 -25.54 -8.54 -1.93
C TYR A 178 -24.55 -9.61 -1.47
N LYS A 179 -23.50 -9.86 -2.26
CA LYS A 179 -22.39 -10.72 -1.92
C LYS A 179 -21.09 -9.95 -2.05
N TYR A 180 -20.21 -10.12 -1.07
CA TYR A 180 -18.93 -9.42 -0.99
C TYR A 180 -17.81 -10.45 -1.15
N ILE A 181 -17.00 -10.29 -2.17
CA ILE A 181 -15.96 -11.24 -2.56
C ILE A 181 -14.62 -10.49 -2.57
N LEU A 182 -13.66 -10.98 -1.79
CA LEU A 182 -12.28 -10.50 -1.81
C LEU A 182 -11.38 -11.59 -2.38
N ILE A 183 -10.65 -11.25 -3.44
CA ILE A 183 -9.71 -12.15 -4.13
C ILE A 183 -8.34 -11.49 -4.08
N SER A 184 -7.41 -12.08 -3.33
CA SER A 184 -6.04 -11.59 -3.12
C SER A 184 -5.13 -12.75 -2.71
N ASP A 185 -3.83 -12.54 -2.68
CA ASP A 185 -2.86 -13.45 -2.04
C ASP A 185 -2.83 -13.29 -0.51
N PHE A 186 -3.38 -12.19 0.00
CA PHE A 186 -3.44 -11.85 1.41
C PHE A 186 -2.06 -11.80 2.07
N GLN A 187 -1.07 -11.19 1.40
CA GLN A 187 0.22 -10.88 2.00
C GLN A 187 0.08 -9.86 3.14
N ASN A 188 1.01 -9.89 4.08
CA ASN A 188 1.12 -8.92 5.19
C ASN A 188 -0.14 -8.73 6.05
N LEU A 189 -1.02 -9.71 6.13
CA LEU A 189 -2.09 -9.69 7.12
C LEU A 189 -1.48 -9.77 8.52
N ASN A 190 -1.51 -8.68 9.27
CA ASN A 190 -1.15 -8.69 10.69
C ASN A 190 -2.38 -8.97 11.58
N LYS A 191 -2.17 -9.22 12.88
CA LYS A 191 -3.27 -9.48 13.82
C LYS A 191 -4.25 -8.31 13.94
N GLU A 192 -3.80 -7.08 13.74
CA GLU A 192 -4.65 -5.89 13.80
C GLU A 192 -5.65 -5.88 12.65
N ILE A 193 -5.18 -6.18 11.43
CA ILE A 193 -6.04 -6.32 10.25
C ILE A 193 -7.02 -7.49 10.41
N ILE A 194 -6.59 -8.61 11.01
CA ILE A 194 -7.47 -9.75 11.32
C ILE A 194 -8.60 -9.32 12.26
N ASN A 195 -8.29 -8.54 13.30
CA ASN A 195 -9.29 -8.01 14.23
C ASN A 195 -10.30 -7.07 13.54
N GLU A 196 -9.90 -6.33 12.51
CA GLU A 196 -10.78 -5.51 11.71
C GLU A 196 -11.82 -6.36 10.95
N PHE A 197 -11.42 -7.51 10.42
CA PHE A 197 -12.35 -8.45 9.79
C PHE A 197 -13.33 -9.09 10.79
N THR A 198 -12.98 -9.22 12.07
CA THR A 198 -13.89 -9.78 13.08
C THR A 198 -15.11 -8.89 13.35
N ASN A 199 -15.01 -7.59 13.07
CA ASN A 199 -16.07 -6.61 13.26
C ASN A 199 -17.02 -6.44 12.05
N VAL A 200 -16.83 -7.22 10.98
CA VAL A 200 -17.66 -7.12 9.79
C VAL A 200 -19.00 -7.75 10.02
N THR A 201 -20.07 -6.98 9.82
CA THR A 201 -21.47 -7.41 10.02
C THR A 201 -22.08 -8.07 8.79
N SER A 202 -21.54 -7.83 7.61
CA SER A 202 -22.00 -8.39 6.33
C SER A 202 -21.21 -9.66 5.96
N PRO A 203 -21.82 -10.65 5.28
CA PRO A 203 -21.12 -11.87 4.88
C PRO A 203 -20.09 -11.58 3.77
N PHE A 204 -18.83 -11.93 4.04
CA PHE A 204 -17.72 -11.84 3.11
C PHE A 204 -17.22 -13.22 2.69
N SER A 205 -16.85 -13.33 1.41
CA SER A 205 -16.22 -14.51 0.84
C SER A 205 -14.78 -14.17 0.44
N PHE A 206 -13.83 -14.89 1.01
CA PHE A 206 -12.40 -14.72 0.72
C PHE A 206 -11.91 -15.84 -0.18
N VAL A 207 -11.16 -15.47 -1.22
CA VAL A 207 -10.47 -16.44 -2.07
C VAL A 207 -8.98 -16.12 -2.06
N LYS A 208 -8.18 -17.02 -1.46
CA LYS A 208 -6.74 -16.89 -1.41
C LYS A 208 -6.12 -17.39 -2.72
N LEU A 209 -5.35 -16.53 -3.36
CA LEU A 209 -4.51 -16.88 -4.51
C LEU A 209 -3.15 -17.36 -3.99
N ASN A 210 -2.74 -18.55 -4.38
CA ASN A 210 -1.48 -19.15 -3.95
C ASN A 210 -0.47 -19.17 -5.10
N SER A 211 0.75 -18.69 -4.83
CA SER A 211 1.90 -18.91 -5.71
C SER A 211 2.35 -20.37 -5.64
N SER A 212 2.88 -20.88 -6.74
CA SER A 212 3.46 -22.24 -6.82
C SER A 212 4.83 -22.33 -6.15
N THR A 213 5.55 -21.24 -6.02
CA THR A 213 6.92 -21.18 -5.49
C THR A 213 6.97 -20.37 -4.19
N LYS A 214 7.90 -20.76 -3.30
CA LYS A 214 8.10 -20.11 -1.99
C LYS A 214 9.52 -19.53 -1.84
N ASN A 215 10.23 -19.36 -2.95
CA ASN A 215 11.60 -18.85 -2.96
C ASN A 215 11.65 -17.49 -3.61
N ASN A 216 12.23 -16.51 -2.92
CA ASN A 216 12.44 -15.15 -3.43
C ASN A 216 13.80 -14.59 -3.03
N ILE A 217 14.46 -13.86 -3.92
CA ILE A 217 15.64 -13.04 -3.63
C ILE A 217 15.30 -11.60 -4.00
N SER A 218 15.32 -10.70 -3.05
CA SER A 218 15.02 -9.28 -3.26
C SER A 218 16.19 -8.39 -2.92
N ILE A 219 16.31 -7.28 -3.64
CA ILE A 219 17.18 -6.16 -3.26
C ILE A 219 16.34 -5.25 -2.36
N ASP A 220 16.68 -5.20 -1.07
CA ASP A 220 15.90 -4.45 -0.07
C ASP A 220 16.26 -2.96 -0.07
N SER A 221 17.56 -2.66 -0.04
CA SER A 221 18.04 -1.29 0.10
C SER A 221 19.48 -1.13 -0.37
N VAL A 222 19.89 0.13 -0.56
CA VAL A 222 21.23 0.50 -0.97
C VAL A 222 21.74 1.63 -0.09
N PHE A 223 22.94 1.47 0.44
CA PHE A 223 23.65 2.50 1.18
C PHE A 223 24.91 2.90 0.44
N ILE A 224 25.22 4.19 0.44
CA ILE A 224 26.43 4.72 -0.16
C ILE A 224 27.29 5.27 0.97
N THR A 225 28.49 4.71 1.11
CA THR A 225 29.49 5.14 2.09
C THR A 225 30.76 5.59 1.37
N THR A 226 31.50 6.48 2.00
CA THR A 226 32.81 6.90 1.51
C THR A 226 33.87 6.35 2.46
N THR A 227 34.82 5.61 1.92
CA THR A 227 35.95 5.08 2.73
C THR A 227 36.95 6.19 3.03
N SER A 228 37.86 5.95 4.00
CA SER A 228 38.95 6.85 4.37
C SER A 228 39.84 7.19 3.16
N ALA A 229 39.92 6.35 2.14
CA ALA A 229 40.64 6.56 0.89
C ALA A 229 39.85 7.34 -0.18
N LYS A 230 38.73 7.99 0.21
CA LYS A 230 37.79 8.71 -0.69
C LYS A 230 37.13 7.80 -1.77
N VAL A 231 37.21 6.48 -1.65
CA VAL A 231 36.50 5.54 -2.54
C VAL A 231 35.07 5.43 -2.09
N LYS A 232 34.11 5.63 -2.99
CA LYS A 232 32.70 5.40 -2.72
C LYS A 232 32.42 3.90 -2.75
N LEU A 233 31.71 3.41 -1.74
CA LEU A 233 31.32 2.02 -1.61
C LEU A 233 29.79 1.94 -1.65
N ILE A 234 29.26 1.17 -2.58
CA ILE A 234 27.83 0.88 -2.69
C ILE A 234 27.60 -0.42 -1.96
N SER A 235 26.91 -0.36 -0.81
CA SER A 235 26.51 -1.52 -0.02
C SER A 235 25.06 -1.87 -0.34
N VAL A 236 24.85 -3.05 -0.90
CA VAL A 236 23.54 -3.56 -1.35
C VAL A 236 23.05 -4.59 -0.37
N VAL A 237 21.89 -4.37 0.22
CA VAL A 237 21.23 -5.31 1.13
C VAL A 237 20.34 -6.24 0.31
N ILE A 238 20.64 -7.53 0.38
CA ILE A 238 19.88 -8.58 -0.30
C ILE A 238 19.23 -9.47 0.74
N LYS A 239 17.93 -9.74 0.55
CA LYS A 239 17.15 -10.66 1.38
C LYS A 239 16.87 -11.94 0.60
N ASN A 240 17.04 -13.08 1.23
CA ASN A 240 16.58 -14.36 0.76
C ASN A 240 15.37 -14.80 1.56
N GLN A 241 14.33 -15.23 0.90
CA GLN A 241 13.18 -15.90 1.50
C GLN A 241 13.09 -17.31 0.92
N GLY A 242 13.11 -18.32 1.80
CA GLY A 242 13.14 -19.75 1.44
C GLY A 242 14.55 -20.33 1.41
N GLU A 243 14.76 -21.37 0.64
CA GLU A 243 15.96 -22.21 0.66
C GLU A 243 17.27 -21.45 0.36
N ALA A 244 18.41 -22.02 0.78
CA ALA A 244 19.74 -21.50 0.46
C ALA A 244 20.03 -21.56 -1.05
N LYS A 245 20.74 -20.54 -1.54
CA LYS A 245 21.05 -20.41 -2.98
C LYS A 245 22.53 -20.11 -3.20
N ASN A 246 23.09 -20.66 -4.28
CA ASN A 246 24.50 -20.55 -4.61
C ASN A 246 24.70 -19.90 -5.98
N ASN A 247 25.81 -19.17 -6.11
CA ASN A 247 26.28 -18.58 -7.37
C ASN A 247 25.24 -17.68 -8.06
N ILE A 248 24.52 -16.86 -7.31
CA ILE A 248 23.54 -15.93 -7.84
C ILE A 248 24.26 -14.72 -8.42
N PRO A 249 24.10 -14.40 -9.70
CA PRO A 249 24.71 -13.23 -10.30
C PRO A 249 23.97 -11.94 -9.91
N ILE A 250 24.75 -10.91 -9.53
CA ILE A 250 24.26 -9.54 -9.38
C ILE A 250 25.13 -8.60 -10.22
N ALA A 251 24.50 -7.73 -10.96
CA ALA A 251 25.16 -6.76 -11.83
C ALA A 251 24.82 -5.33 -11.46
N LEU A 252 25.82 -4.46 -11.49
CA LEU A 252 25.69 -3.03 -11.30
C LEU A 252 25.89 -2.32 -12.64
N TYR A 253 24.91 -1.49 -13.00
CA TYR A 253 24.94 -0.67 -14.21
C TYR A 253 24.94 0.82 -13.86
N ASN A 254 25.53 1.63 -14.73
CA ASN A 254 25.29 3.08 -14.79
C ASN A 254 24.38 3.34 -16.00
N SER A 255 23.12 3.67 -15.77
CA SER A 255 22.07 3.69 -16.80
C SER A 255 21.99 2.33 -17.52
N SER A 256 22.46 2.23 -18.76
CA SER A 256 22.52 0.99 -19.55
C SER A 256 23.89 0.32 -19.57
N LYS A 257 24.96 1.01 -19.12
CA LYS A 257 26.35 0.50 -19.19
C LYS A 257 26.65 -0.38 -17.99
N LEU A 258 27.07 -1.63 -18.21
CA LEU A 258 27.54 -2.53 -17.14
C LEU A 258 28.86 -1.98 -16.55
N ILE A 259 28.88 -1.82 -15.24
CA ILE A 259 30.04 -1.34 -14.46
C ILE A 259 30.75 -2.49 -13.77
N ASN A 260 29.96 -3.35 -13.08
CA ASN A 260 30.54 -4.46 -12.31
C ASN A 260 29.53 -5.62 -12.25
N LYS A 261 30.06 -6.83 -12.15
CA LYS A 261 29.25 -8.05 -11.95
C LYS A 261 29.92 -8.92 -10.89
N ARG A 262 29.13 -9.43 -9.95
CA ARG A 262 29.56 -10.34 -8.90
C ARG A 262 28.63 -11.52 -8.80
N SER A 263 29.08 -12.60 -8.19
CA SER A 263 28.23 -13.73 -7.78
C SER A 263 28.27 -13.86 -6.27
N PHE A 264 27.19 -14.26 -5.67
CA PHE A 264 27.09 -14.50 -4.22
C PHE A 264 26.31 -15.77 -3.93
N SER A 265 26.55 -16.30 -2.73
CA SER A 265 25.73 -17.35 -2.13
C SER A 265 25.07 -16.78 -0.88
N ILE A 266 23.85 -17.22 -0.62
CA ILE A 266 23.04 -16.73 0.51
C ILE A 266 22.34 -17.91 1.15
N LEU A 267 22.32 -17.95 2.50
CA LEU A 267 21.70 -19.03 3.26
C LEU A 267 20.16 -18.87 3.28
N GLU A 268 19.50 -19.89 3.81
CA GLU A 268 18.05 -19.87 4.02
C GLU A 268 17.65 -18.70 4.92
N ASN A 269 16.71 -17.88 4.45
CA ASN A 269 16.16 -16.69 5.15
C ASN A 269 17.22 -15.70 5.64
N GLU A 270 18.41 -15.67 5.01
CA GLU A 270 19.51 -14.76 5.34
C GLU A 270 19.30 -13.37 4.71
N VAL A 271 19.81 -12.35 5.43
CA VAL A 271 20.06 -11.01 4.91
C VAL A 271 21.56 -10.82 4.70
N LYS A 272 21.99 -10.49 3.49
CA LYS A 272 23.39 -10.36 3.12
C LYS A 272 23.69 -9.00 2.50
N ILE A 273 24.86 -8.45 2.83
CA ILE A 273 25.35 -7.19 2.24
C ILE A 273 26.41 -7.53 1.20
N ILE A 274 26.25 -7.00 0.00
CA ILE A 274 27.22 -7.08 -1.09
C ILE A 274 27.71 -5.69 -1.43
N GLU A 275 29.03 -5.54 -1.47
CA GLU A 275 29.67 -4.26 -1.66
C GLU A 275 30.26 -4.10 -3.07
N PHE A 276 30.05 -2.96 -3.69
CA PHE A 276 30.63 -2.57 -4.97
C PHE A 276 31.46 -1.30 -4.79
N PRO A 277 32.80 -1.38 -4.92
CA PRO A 277 33.61 -0.17 -4.97
C PRO A 277 33.34 0.58 -6.28
N LEU A 278 33.21 1.89 -6.17
CA LEU A 278 32.91 2.77 -7.28
C LEU A 278 34.02 3.82 -7.40
N GLU A 279 34.65 3.89 -8.57
CA GLU A 279 35.54 4.96 -8.91
C GLU A 279 34.77 6.28 -9.12
N ASN A 280 35.46 7.41 -9.11
CA ASN A 280 34.85 8.74 -9.14
C ASN A 280 33.92 8.96 -10.35
N PHE A 281 32.60 9.00 -10.09
CA PHE A 281 31.59 9.44 -11.04
C PHE A 281 30.99 10.77 -10.58
N GLN A 282 30.81 11.70 -11.49
CA GLN A 282 30.10 12.96 -11.19
C GLN A 282 28.63 12.79 -11.04
N GLN A 283 27.98 12.00 -11.93
CA GLN A 283 26.60 11.58 -11.86
C GLN A 283 26.52 10.08 -12.10
N PHE A 284 25.72 9.39 -11.31
CA PHE A 284 25.55 7.95 -11.43
C PHE A 284 24.08 7.56 -11.31
N LYS A 285 23.53 7.00 -12.38
CA LYS A 285 22.20 6.41 -12.42
C LYS A 285 22.35 4.90 -12.24
N GLY A 286 22.43 4.47 -10.98
CA GLY A 286 22.73 3.08 -10.62
C GLY A 286 21.52 2.17 -10.77
N LYS A 287 21.65 1.12 -11.58
CA LYS A 287 20.70 0.01 -11.66
C LYS A 287 21.40 -1.24 -11.19
N LEU A 288 20.87 -1.88 -10.16
CA LEU A 288 21.24 -3.20 -9.69
C LEU A 288 20.27 -4.23 -10.27
N GLN A 289 20.80 -5.36 -10.68
CA GLN A 289 19.99 -6.45 -11.23
C GLN A 289 20.51 -7.79 -10.75
N VAL A 290 19.69 -8.51 -10.00
CA VAL A 290 19.89 -9.92 -9.66
C VAL A 290 19.34 -10.76 -10.80
N THR A 291 20.09 -11.77 -11.25
CA THR A 291 19.64 -12.70 -12.28
C THR A 291 19.24 -14.01 -11.61
N PHE A 292 18.00 -14.08 -11.23
CA PHE A 292 17.39 -15.27 -10.63
C PHE A 292 15.93 -15.37 -11.07
N ASN A 293 15.44 -16.58 -11.29
CA ASN A 293 14.03 -16.80 -11.65
C ASN A 293 13.27 -17.26 -10.40
N ASP A 294 12.63 -16.33 -9.75
CA ASP A 294 11.88 -16.53 -8.51
C ASP A 294 10.42 -16.04 -8.61
N VAL A 295 9.77 -15.87 -7.47
CA VAL A 295 8.36 -15.49 -7.39
C VAL A 295 8.14 -14.08 -7.93
N PHE A 296 9.01 -13.10 -7.56
CA PHE A 296 8.80 -11.69 -7.84
C PHE A 296 9.93 -11.11 -8.70
N LEU A 297 9.74 -11.06 -9.99
CA LEU A 297 10.75 -10.52 -10.90
C LEU A 297 10.98 -8.99 -10.75
N PHE A 298 10.03 -8.26 -10.18
CA PHE A 298 10.11 -6.82 -10.04
C PHE A 298 11.10 -6.38 -8.96
N ASP A 299 11.34 -7.16 -7.90
CA ASP A 299 12.26 -6.86 -6.81
C ASP A 299 13.70 -7.35 -7.04
N ASN A 300 13.92 -8.02 -8.16
CA ASN A 300 15.23 -8.35 -8.68
C ASN A 300 15.98 -7.15 -9.30
N VAL A 301 15.28 -6.02 -9.48
CA VAL A 301 15.85 -4.78 -10.03
C VAL A 301 15.66 -3.66 -9.03
N PHE A 302 16.75 -2.91 -8.80
CA PHE A 302 16.75 -1.77 -7.88
C PHE A 302 17.46 -0.56 -8.50
N TYR A 303 16.84 0.61 -8.39
CA TYR A 303 17.33 1.86 -8.95
C TYR A 303 17.80 2.80 -7.85
N PHE A 304 18.94 3.44 -8.05
CA PHE A 304 19.43 4.49 -7.16
C PHE A 304 20.20 5.54 -7.93
N THR A 305 20.32 6.73 -7.37
CA THR A 305 21.09 7.82 -7.98
C THR A 305 22.12 8.35 -7.02
N MET A 306 23.26 8.77 -7.58
CA MET A 306 24.24 9.61 -6.90
C MET A 306 24.42 10.86 -7.74
N ASN A 307 24.00 11.98 -7.20
CA ASN A 307 24.25 13.28 -7.81
C ASN A 307 25.60 13.81 -7.33
N THR A 308 26.16 14.73 -8.09
CA THR A 308 27.40 15.42 -7.68
C THR A 308 27.14 16.11 -6.34
N PRO A 309 27.99 15.90 -5.33
CA PRO A 309 27.88 16.64 -4.09
C PRO A 309 28.02 18.13 -4.37
N GLU A 310 27.05 18.91 -3.99
CA GLU A 310 27.18 20.36 -3.97
C GLU A 310 28.02 20.75 -2.77
N LYS A 311 28.87 21.77 -2.95
CA LYS A 311 29.69 22.30 -1.85
C LYS A 311 28.78 23.11 -0.93
N THR A 312 28.85 22.85 0.37
CA THR A 312 28.09 23.62 1.36
C THR A 312 28.60 25.08 1.38
N SER A 313 27.68 26.02 1.20
CA SER A 313 27.98 27.46 1.31
C SER A 313 27.85 27.91 2.76
N ILE A 314 28.95 28.41 3.31
CA ILE A 314 29.08 28.83 4.72
C ILE A 314 29.46 30.28 4.79
N LEU A 315 28.69 31.07 5.57
CA LEU A 315 29.01 32.44 5.88
C LEU A 315 29.30 32.61 7.37
N ASN A 316 30.51 32.99 7.70
CA ASN A 316 30.85 33.42 9.05
C ASN A 316 30.65 34.93 9.17
N ILE A 317 29.89 35.37 10.17
CA ILE A 317 29.69 36.77 10.53
C ILE A 317 30.31 37.01 11.91
N GLY A 318 31.29 37.86 12.00
CA GLY A 318 31.98 38.20 13.23
C GLY A 318 33.50 38.05 13.13
N LYS A 319 34.13 37.50 14.18
CA LYS A 319 35.57 37.32 14.24
C LYS A 319 36.08 36.30 13.25
N ALA A 320 37.05 36.63 12.44
CA ALA A 320 37.71 35.67 11.58
C ALA A 320 38.65 34.79 12.42
N SER A 321 38.49 33.46 12.31
CA SER A 321 39.33 32.50 13.03
C SER A 321 40.02 31.56 12.05
N SER A 322 41.33 31.37 12.25
CA SER A 322 42.16 30.57 11.35
C SER A 322 41.77 29.08 11.29
N TYR A 323 41.13 28.54 12.30
CA TYR A 323 40.65 27.16 12.33
C TYR A 323 39.48 26.93 11.34
N PHE A 324 38.66 27.94 11.09
CA PHE A 324 37.58 27.82 10.09
C PHE A 324 38.12 27.58 8.67
N SER A 325 39.10 28.38 8.24
CA SER A 325 39.67 28.20 6.89
C SER A 325 40.45 26.90 6.74
N LYS A 326 40.94 26.33 7.86
CA LYS A 326 41.59 25.01 7.85
C LYS A 326 40.60 23.86 7.79
N ILE A 327 39.43 23.98 8.49
CA ILE A 327 38.39 22.94 8.54
C ILE A 327 37.51 23.02 7.29
N PHE A 328 37.07 24.23 6.92
CA PHE A 328 36.22 24.45 5.74
C PHE A 328 37.07 24.71 4.50
N ASN A 329 37.68 23.60 4.02
CA ASN A 329 38.54 23.66 2.83
C ASN A 329 37.70 23.93 1.56
N GLU A 330 38.39 24.44 0.50
CA GLU A 330 37.72 24.76 -0.76
C GLU A 330 37.28 23.54 -1.58
N GLU A 331 37.71 22.33 -1.24
CA GLU A 331 37.29 21.11 -1.92
C GLU A 331 35.85 20.79 -1.59
N ASP A 332 35.45 20.93 -0.31
CA ASP A 332 34.14 20.48 0.22
C ASP A 332 33.17 21.65 0.49
N PHE A 333 33.73 22.89 0.67
CA PHE A 333 32.94 24.02 1.14
C PHE A 333 33.17 25.30 0.31
N HIS A 334 32.16 26.16 0.25
CA HIS A 334 32.27 27.56 -0.15
C HIS A 334 32.22 28.45 1.09
N PHE A 335 33.36 28.58 1.76
CA PHE A 335 33.49 29.33 3.01
C PHE A 335 33.81 30.81 2.77
N ARG A 336 33.05 31.70 3.41
CA ARG A 336 33.24 33.15 3.39
C ARG A 336 33.25 33.75 4.80
N ASN A 337 34.20 34.67 5.03
CA ASN A 337 34.23 35.47 6.26
C ASN A 337 33.72 36.88 5.99
N SER A 338 32.93 37.41 6.93
CA SER A 338 32.49 38.80 6.94
C SER A 338 32.50 39.35 8.37
N THR A 339 32.99 40.56 8.52
CA THR A 339 32.81 41.26 9.78
C THR A 339 31.37 41.83 9.86
N LEU A 340 30.90 42.15 11.07
CA LEU A 340 29.57 42.75 11.28
C LEU A 340 29.37 44.04 10.47
N GLN A 341 30.45 44.82 10.27
CA GLN A 341 30.40 46.09 9.56
C GLN A 341 30.31 45.94 8.05
N ASN A 342 30.87 44.84 7.50
CA ASN A 342 30.96 44.62 6.05
C ASN A 342 30.05 43.46 5.56
N VAL A 343 29.06 43.04 6.38
CA VAL A 343 28.20 41.92 6.01
C VAL A 343 27.27 42.33 4.88
N ASN A 344 27.31 41.52 3.79
CA ASN A 344 26.28 41.61 2.75
C ASN A 344 25.08 40.74 3.10
N TYR A 345 24.04 41.35 3.60
CA TYR A 345 22.81 40.67 4.03
C TYR A 345 22.10 39.91 2.89
N ASN A 346 22.32 40.31 1.64
CA ASN A 346 21.75 39.61 0.48
C ASN A 346 22.35 38.22 0.25
N LEU A 347 23.52 37.94 0.83
CA LEU A 347 24.15 36.62 0.74
C LEU A 347 23.63 35.62 1.76
N ILE A 348 23.03 36.09 2.87
CA ILE A 348 22.58 35.23 3.94
C ILE A 348 21.54 34.18 3.44
N PRO A 349 20.51 34.55 2.65
CA PRO A 349 19.51 33.60 2.18
C PRO A 349 20.06 32.48 1.27
N SER A 350 21.22 32.67 0.66
CA SER A 350 21.82 31.68 -0.25
C SER A 350 22.78 30.70 0.43
N GLN A 351 22.99 30.83 1.73
CA GLN A 351 23.86 29.94 2.50
C GLN A 351 23.09 28.70 3.00
N GLN A 352 23.81 27.63 3.30
CA GLN A 352 23.31 26.47 4.04
C GLN A 352 23.62 26.59 5.53
N LEU A 353 24.80 27.11 5.88
CA LEU A 353 25.21 27.34 7.26
C LEU A 353 25.61 28.81 7.47
N LEU A 354 25.00 29.43 8.47
CA LEU A 354 25.41 30.75 8.97
C LEU A 354 26.09 30.56 10.33
N ILE A 355 27.29 31.15 10.48
CA ILE A 355 28.04 31.11 11.72
C ILE A 355 28.05 32.53 12.30
N ILE A 356 27.55 32.68 13.51
CA ILE A 356 27.65 33.90 14.30
C ILE A 356 28.78 33.69 15.29
N ASN A 357 29.92 34.29 15.01
CA ASN A 357 31.15 34.03 15.75
C ASN A 357 31.61 35.25 16.54
N GLN A 358 31.57 35.13 17.84
CA GLN A 358 32.11 36.09 18.81
C GLN A 358 31.60 37.54 18.58
N LEU A 359 30.28 37.68 18.39
CA LEU A 359 29.66 38.98 18.36
C LEU A 359 29.28 39.42 19.80
N LYS A 360 29.51 40.63 20.17
CA LYS A 360 29.13 41.19 21.47
C LYS A 360 27.60 41.34 21.62
N SER A 361 26.93 41.72 20.53
CA SER A 361 25.48 41.83 20.45
C SER A 361 24.96 41.52 19.07
N ILE A 362 23.71 41.10 18.97
CA ILE A 362 23.01 40.83 17.71
C ILE A 362 22.17 42.06 17.37
N SER A 363 22.57 42.81 16.35
CA SER A 363 21.82 44.00 15.93
C SER A 363 20.43 43.61 15.39
N ARG A 364 19.43 44.47 15.50
CA ARG A 364 18.05 44.21 15.05
C ARG A 364 17.99 43.83 13.55
N VAL A 365 18.84 44.39 12.69
CA VAL A 365 18.91 44.09 11.28
C VAL A 365 19.41 42.66 11.06
N LEU A 366 20.51 42.31 11.76
CA LEU A 366 21.07 40.95 11.71
C LEU A 366 20.10 39.92 12.27
N GLU A 367 19.47 40.24 13.42
CA GLU A 367 18.46 39.39 14.04
C GLU A 367 17.34 39.05 13.06
N ASN A 368 16.74 40.04 12.39
CA ASN A 368 15.66 39.81 11.42
C ASN A 368 16.12 38.94 10.26
N SER A 369 17.35 39.14 9.75
CA SER A 369 17.92 38.34 8.66
C SER A 369 18.17 36.90 9.08
N ILE A 370 18.68 36.66 10.31
CA ILE A 370 18.88 35.31 10.85
C ILE A 370 17.54 34.61 11.07
N LEU A 371 16.54 35.30 11.65
CA LEU A 371 15.22 34.71 11.86
C LEU A 371 14.56 34.28 10.56
N GLN A 372 14.65 35.09 9.53
CA GLN A 372 14.15 34.71 8.20
C GLN A 372 14.93 33.54 7.59
N PHE A 373 16.25 33.54 7.75
CA PHE A 373 17.13 32.45 7.29
C PHE A 373 16.77 31.13 7.97
N VAL A 374 16.66 31.11 9.29
CA VAL A 374 16.25 29.94 10.09
C VAL A 374 14.85 29.44 9.69
N LYS A 375 13.88 30.37 9.58
CA LYS A 375 12.50 30.02 9.16
C LYS A 375 12.45 29.40 7.75
N ASN A 376 13.40 29.73 6.90
CA ASN A 376 13.55 29.19 5.55
C ASN A 376 14.43 27.93 5.50
N GLY A 377 14.74 27.32 6.64
CA GLY A 377 15.47 26.04 6.72
C GLY A 377 17.00 26.18 6.71
N GLY A 378 17.56 27.38 6.79
CA GLY A 378 19.00 27.57 6.90
C GLY A 378 19.51 27.23 8.30
N HIS A 379 20.65 26.56 8.39
CA HIS A 379 21.24 26.12 9.66
C HIS A 379 22.09 27.20 10.32
N LEU A 380 22.10 27.25 11.63
CA LEU A 380 22.74 28.30 12.39
C LEU A 380 23.72 27.72 13.42
N LEU A 381 24.94 28.25 13.46
CA LEU A 381 25.91 27.98 14.51
C LEU A 381 26.21 29.29 15.26
N ILE A 382 26.07 29.31 16.57
CA ILE A 382 26.33 30.47 17.39
C ILE A 382 27.48 30.16 18.37
N ILE A 383 28.54 30.98 18.30
CA ILE A 383 29.67 30.91 19.18
C ILE A 383 29.77 32.28 19.88
N PRO A 384 29.57 32.35 21.20
CA PRO A 384 29.54 33.63 21.94
C PRO A 384 30.93 34.28 21.99
N ASP A 385 30.94 35.60 22.21
CA ASP A 385 32.13 36.31 22.68
C ASP A 385 32.27 36.14 24.20
N GLN A 386 33.44 36.40 24.74
CA GLN A 386 33.67 36.39 26.20
C GLN A 386 32.80 37.44 26.95
N LYS A 387 32.39 38.50 26.30
CA LYS A 387 31.57 39.57 26.88
C LYS A 387 30.39 39.89 25.96
N ILE A 388 29.36 39.02 25.99
CA ILE A 388 28.14 39.29 25.24
C ILE A 388 27.19 40.16 26.01
N GLU A 389 26.36 40.92 25.32
CA GLU A 389 25.18 41.57 25.87
C GLU A 389 24.04 40.51 26.00
N ILE A 390 23.89 39.94 27.20
CA ILE A 390 22.94 38.83 27.47
C ILE A 390 21.51 39.21 27.09
N SER A 391 21.10 40.46 27.31
CA SER A 391 19.78 40.95 26.91
C SER A 391 19.53 40.88 25.41
N SER A 392 20.54 41.19 24.58
CA SER A 392 20.46 41.10 23.13
C SER A 392 20.30 39.64 22.65
N TYR A 393 21.11 38.73 23.20
CA TYR A 393 21.02 37.29 22.86
C TYR A 393 19.72 36.69 23.34
N ASN A 394 19.24 37.03 24.54
CA ASN A 394 17.97 36.53 25.06
C ASN A 394 16.76 37.06 24.26
N SER A 395 16.82 38.30 23.75
CA SER A 395 15.81 38.82 22.82
C SER A 395 15.72 37.95 21.54
N PHE A 396 16.88 37.57 21.01
CA PHE A 396 16.97 36.70 19.86
C PHE A 396 16.47 35.27 20.17
N PHE A 397 16.99 34.63 21.23
CA PHE A 397 16.61 33.25 21.59
C PHE A 397 15.11 33.10 21.85
N LYS A 398 14.48 34.08 22.52
CA LYS A 398 13.03 34.10 22.79
C LYS A 398 12.19 33.95 21.51
N LYS A 399 12.72 34.30 20.33
CA LYS A 399 12.01 34.22 19.04
C LYS A 399 12.18 32.86 18.34
N ILE A 400 13.18 32.05 18.74
CA ILE A 400 13.52 30.80 18.08
C ILE A 400 13.37 29.55 18.96
N THR A 401 13.42 29.70 20.29
CA THR A 401 13.32 28.59 21.25
C THR A 401 12.80 29.08 22.61
N SER A 402 12.57 28.13 23.51
CA SER A 402 12.30 28.43 24.94
C SER A 402 13.59 28.41 25.73
N GLY A 403 13.63 29.21 26.79
CA GLY A 403 14.77 29.35 27.67
C GLY A 403 15.57 30.64 27.41
N ALA A 404 16.67 30.81 28.15
CA ALA A 404 17.50 32.01 28.13
C ALA A 404 18.93 31.71 28.62
N ILE A 405 19.84 32.60 28.30
CA ILE A 405 21.14 32.71 28.97
C ILE A 405 20.93 33.37 30.32
N LEU A 406 21.42 32.74 31.38
CA LEU A 406 21.20 33.17 32.77
C LEU A 406 22.31 34.10 33.25
N ASN A 407 23.54 33.59 33.22
CA ASN A 407 24.74 34.30 33.66
C ASN A 407 26.00 33.70 33.01
N ASN A 408 27.12 34.32 33.24
CA ASN A 408 28.43 33.76 32.89
C ASN A 408 29.15 33.22 34.14
N THR A 409 30.07 32.33 33.91
CA THR A 409 30.91 31.67 34.92
C THR A 409 32.37 31.71 34.49
N ASP A 410 33.25 32.18 35.38
CA ASP A 410 34.69 32.22 35.17
C ASP A 410 35.42 31.01 35.80
N ASN A 411 34.73 29.88 35.90
CA ASN A 411 35.28 28.64 36.44
C ASN A 411 35.75 27.75 35.29
N SER A 412 36.98 27.23 35.41
CA SER A 412 37.51 26.27 34.45
C SER A 412 36.79 24.93 34.60
N LEU A 413 36.08 24.50 33.56
CA LEU A 413 35.34 23.23 33.49
C LEU A 413 35.87 22.35 32.35
N LYS A 414 36.06 21.05 32.63
CA LYS A 414 36.45 20.08 31.62
C LYS A 414 35.24 19.63 30.82
N ILE A 415 35.42 19.43 29.52
CA ILE A 415 34.40 18.88 28.63
C ILE A 415 34.59 17.37 28.61
N THR A 416 33.79 16.65 29.37
CA THR A 416 34.00 15.22 29.67
C THR A 416 33.02 14.30 29.00
N THR A 417 31.82 14.78 28.64
CA THR A 417 30.75 13.93 28.10
C THR A 417 30.54 14.20 26.62
N ILE A 418 30.58 13.15 25.83
CA ILE A 418 30.29 13.15 24.37
C ILE A 418 29.03 12.30 24.16
N ASN A 419 28.04 12.86 23.50
CA ASN A 419 26.87 12.11 23.05
C ASN A 419 27.20 11.38 21.74
N PHE A 420 27.72 10.13 21.83
CA PHE A 420 28.12 9.33 20.69
C PHE A 420 26.94 8.92 19.78
N GLN A 421 25.71 8.92 20.31
CA GLN A 421 24.50 8.57 19.53
C GLN A 421 23.99 9.78 18.72
N HIS A 422 24.48 11.00 19.03
CA HIS A 422 24.09 12.18 18.24
C HIS A 422 24.58 12.08 16.80
N PRO A 423 23.79 12.47 15.78
CA PRO A 423 24.17 12.37 14.37
C PRO A 423 25.52 12.96 14.01
N LEU A 424 25.98 14.00 14.72
CA LEU A 424 27.31 14.59 14.53
C LEU A 424 28.46 13.63 14.81
N PHE A 425 28.29 12.66 15.71
CA PHE A 425 29.37 11.77 16.17
C PHE A 425 29.12 10.30 15.87
N SER A 426 27.92 9.90 15.51
CA SER A 426 27.53 8.49 15.31
C SER A 426 28.36 7.75 14.25
N LYS A 427 28.96 8.48 13.27
CA LYS A 427 29.84 7.93 12.24
C LYS A 427 31.32 8.23 12.46
N VAL A 428 31.67 9.02 13.47
CA VAL A 428 33.05 9.46 13.74
C VAL A 428 33.79 8.43 14.59
N PHE A 429 33.10 7.85 15.56
CA PHE A 429 33.68 6.95 16.53
C PHE A 429 33.15 5.54 16.31
N LEU A 430 34.07 4.57 16.07
CA LEU A 430 33.73 3.14 15.96
C LEU A 430 33.37 2.52 17.30
N LYS A 431 33.90 3.10 18.39
CA LYS A 431 33.64 2.71 19.79
C LYS A 431 33.64 3.96 20.66
N GLU A 432 32.95 3.90 21.79
CA GLU A 432 33.04 4.94 22.81
C GLU A 432 34.47 5.07 23.31
N ILE A 433 35.02 6.26 23.23
CA ILE A 433 36.36 6.58 23.69
C ILE A 433 36.25 7.14 25.11
N THR A 434 36.73 6.42 26.07
CA THR A 434 36.68 6.81 27.49
C THR A 434 37.98 7.43 28.02
N ASN A 435 39.05 7.35 27.25
CA ASN A 435 40.38 7.81 27.69
C ASN A 435 40.97 8.75 26.64
N PHE A 436 40.59 10.02 26.68
CA PHE A 436 41.19 11.07 25.88
C PHE A 436 41.49 12.31 26.73
N GLN A 437 42.38 13.17 26.23
CA GLN A 437 42.72 14.42 26.91
C GLN A 437 41.50 15.37 26.80
N TYR A 438 40.76 15.48 27.89
CA TYR A 438 39.58 16.33 27.96
C TYR A 438 39.91 17.78 27.74
N PRO A 439 39.31 18.47 26.74
CA PRO A 439 39.48 19.90 26.62
C PRO A 439 38.74 20.61 27.76
N PHE A 440 39.09 21.86 28.00
CA PHE A 440 38.47 22.69 29.02
C PHE A 440 38.06 24.05 28.48
N ALA A 441 37.11 24.69 29.15
CA ALA A 441 36.82 26.11 28.98
C ALA A 441 36.95 26.80 30.33
N SER A 442 37.70 27.89 30.37
CA SER A 442 37.88 28.75 31.59
C SER A 442 36.74 29.75 31.75
N TYR A 443 35.91 29.91 30.73
CA TYR A 443 34.81 30.84 30.68
C TYR A 443 33.62 30.19 29.99
N SER A 444 32.41 30.29 30.57
CA SER A 444 31.19 29.73 29.96
C SER A 444 29.94 30.49 30.37
N TYR A 445 28.88 30.33 29.58
CA TYR A 445 27.54 30.86 29.86
C TYR A 445 26.62 29.76 30.37
N ASN A 446 26.03 29.95 31.51
CA ASN A 446 24.97 29.12 32.02
C ASN A 446 23.67 29.47 31.31
N HIS A 447 22.92 28.48 30.86
CA HIS A 447 21.66 28.70 30.17
C HIS A 447 20.69 27.53 30.41
N ASN A 448 19.40 27.78 30.15
CA ASN A 448 18.35 26.78 30.19
C ASN A 448 17.62 26.66 28.83
N LEU A 449 18.34 26.95 27.74
CA LEU A 449 17.82 26.79 26.37
C LEU A 449 17.38 25.33 26.13
N GLN A 450 16.21 25.14 25.56
CA GLN A 450 15.72 23.77 25.25
C GLN A 450 16.44 23.19 24.05
N GLY A 451 16.90 21.93 24.19
CA GLY A 451 17.61 21.22 23.14
C GLY A 451 18.32 19.97 23.64
N SER A 452 19.06 19.35 22.76
CA SER A 452 19.84 18.14 23.03
C SER A 452 21.32 18.49 23.21
N ALA A 453 21.91 18.11 24.35
CA ALA A 453 23.34 18.30 24.59
C ALA A 453 24.14 17.32 23.71
N ILE A 454 25.15 17.85 23.03
CA ILE A 454 26.10 17.12 22.17
C ILE A 454 27.39 16.87 22.90
N LEU A 455 27.92 17.93 23.52
CA LEU A 455 29.10 17.90 24.39
C LEU A 455 28.71 18.56 25.71
N SER A 456 29.10 17.97 26.83
CA SER A 456 28.80 18.54 28.16
C SER A 456 30.04 18.64 29.01
N PHE A 457 30.00 19.61 29.92
CA PHE A 457 30.99 19.75 30.97
C PHE A 457 30.88 18.68 32.05
N GLU A 458 31.90 18.57 32.89
CA GLU A 458 31.95 17.64 34.05
C GLU A 458 30.83 17.85 35.08
N ASN A 459 30.21 19.00 35.08
CA ASN A 459 29.04 19.34 35.91
C ASN A 459 27.71 19.06 35.20
N ASN A 460 27.72 18.34 34.05
CA ASN A 460 26.58 18.02 33.18
C ASN A 460 25.89 19.23 32.53
N THR A 461 26.45 20.45 32.58
CA THR A 461 25.92 21.55 31.78
C THR A 461 26.36 21.46 30.34
N PRO A 462 25.53 21.82 29.34
CA PRO A 462 25.92 21.69 27.92
C PRO A 462 27.04 22.67 27.55
N PHE A 463 28.10 22.14 26.89
CA PHE A 463 29.12 22.95 26.19
C PHE A 463 28.74 23.22 24.75
N LEU A 464 28.26 22.20 24.03
CA LEU A 464 27.65 22.31 22.71
C LEU A 464 26.27 21.66 22.73
N GLN A 465 25.28 22.36 22.26
CA GLN A 465 23.89 21.91 22.22
C GLN A 465 23.26 22.16 20.86
N GLU A 466 22.42 21.22 20.41
CA GLU A 466 21.48 21.45 19.33
C GLU A 466 20.15 21.97 19.95
N ILE A 467 19.76 23.17 19.58
CA ILE A 467 18.55 23.84 20.07
C ILE A 467 17.35 23.31 19.31
N THR A 468 16.26 22.97 20.01
CA THR A 468 15.02 22.50 19.42
C THR A 468 14.36 23.62 18.60
N ASN A 469 14.29 23.40 17.28
CA ASN A 469 13.62 24.30 16.34
C ASN A 469 12.95 23.48 15.23
N PRO A 470 11.69 23.77 14.83
CA PRO A 470 10.96 22.95 13.83
C PRO A 470 11.41 23.20 12.38
N PHE A 471 12.19 24.26 12.12
CA PHE A 471 12.52 24.67 10.75
C PHE A 471 13.96 24.38 10.35
N SER A 472 14.90 24.33 11.31
CA SER A 472 16.33 24.23 11.06
C SER A 472 17.08 23.69 12.26
N LYS A 473 18.32 23.23 12.06
CA LYS A 473 19.24 22.91 13.15
C LYS A 473 19.97 24.17 13.60
N ILE A 474 19.93 24.42 14.88
CA ILE A 474 20.58 25.56 15.51
C ILE A 474 21.52 25.04 16.57
N TYR A 475 22.79 25.37 16.45
CA TYR A 475 23.84 24.94 17.37
C TYR A 475 24.31 26.11 18.24
N TRP A 476 24.43 25.89 19.51
CA TRP A 476 24.91 26.86 20.49
C TRP A 476 26.09 26.29 21.25
N PHE A 477 27.25 27.00 21.17
CA PHE A 477 28.36 26.81 22.12
C PHE A 477 28.12 27.69 23.33
N SER A 478 28.29 27.13 24.55
CA SER A 478 28.16 27.92 25.77
C SER A 478 29.45 28.65 26.16
N ALA A 479 30.53 28.49 25.40
CA ALA A 479 31.79 29.14 25.62
C ALA A 479 32.39 29.70 24.32
N PRO A 480 33.22 30.76 24.38
CA PRO A 480 33.98 31.23 23.23
C PRO A 480 34.95 30.18 22.75
N LEU A 481 35.16 30.11 21.43
CA LEU A 481 36.14 29.22 20.81
C LEU A 481 37.42 30.04 20.46
N ASP A 482 38.12 30.48 21.49
CA ASP A 482 39.43 31.10 21.38
C ASP A 482 40.40 30.55 22.43
N THR A 483 41.67 30.69 22.19
CA THR A 483 42.75 30.12 23.05
C THR A 483 42.81 30.71 24.46
N GLN A 484 42.19 31.84 24.71
CA GLN A 484 42.15 32.49 26.03
C GLN A 484 41.00 31.88 26.88
N SER A 485 39.87 31.58 26.23
CA SER A 485 38.68 31.10 26.94
C SER A 485 38.55 29.58 26.92
N SER A 486 39.15 28.88 25.93
CA SER A 486 39.03 27.42 25.80
C SER A 486 40.19 26.83 24.99
N ASN A 487 40.64 25.64 25.37
CA ASN A 487 41.57 24.86 24.54
C ASN A 487 40.86 23.91 23.56
N PHE A 488 39.53 23.98 23.43
CA PHE A 488 38.76 23.13 22.52
C PHE A 488 39.19 23.23 21.07
N VAL A 489 39.65 24.42 20.64
CA VAL A 489 40.17 24.65 19.29
C VAL A 489 41.45 23.86 18.98
N ASN A 490 42.16 23.42 20.01
CA ASN A 490 43.36 22.57 19.90
C ASN A 490 43.02 21.07 20.17
N SER A 491 41.79 20.75 20.47
CA SER A 491 41.33 19.37 20.68
C SER A 491 41.07 18.67 19.34
N PRO A 492 41.33 17.35 19.23
CA PRO A 492 40.92 16.56 18.07
C PRO A 492 39.39 16.60 17.78
N LEU A 493 38.58 16.99 18.78
CA LEU A 493 37.13 17.10 18.62
C LEU A 493 36.66 18.27 17.75
N ILE A 494 37.47 19.34 17.61
CA ILE A 494 37.04 20.54 16.85
C ILE A 494 36.72 20.22 15.40
N VAL A 495 37.55 19.40 14.75
CA VAL A 495 37.43 19.08 13.33
C VAL A 495 36.14 18.31 13.07
N PRO A 496 35.86 17.12 13.70
CA PRO A 496 34.64 16.41 13.43
C PRO A 496 33.38 17.19 13.86
N THR A 497 33.47 18.01 14.90
CA THR A 497 32.35 18.84 15.34
C THR A 497 31.95 19.87 14.26
N LEU A 498 32.87 20.72 13.85
CA LEU A 498 32.56 21.81 12.91
C LEU A 498 32.36 21.29 11.47
N TYR A 499 33.17 20.31 11.05
CA TYR A 499 32.99 19.69 9.75
C TYR A 499 31.65 19.06 9.57
N ASN A 500 31.20 18.24 10.55
CA ASN A 500 29.91 17.56 10.48
C ASN A 500 28.71 18.51 10.63
N ILE A 501 28.84 19.58 11.42
CA ILE A 501 27.81 20.66 11.45
C ILE A 501 27.65 21.24 10.04
N ALA A 502 28.74 21.51 9.35
CA ALA A 502 28.71 22.07 8.01
C ALA A 502 28.22 21.05 6.96
N GLU A 503 28.71 19.80 7.01
CA GLU A 503 28.29 18.76 6.09
C GLU A 503 26.79 18.46 6.23
N GLN A 504 26.29 18.37 7.47
CA GLN A 504 24.88 18.10 7.73
C GLN A 504 23.96 19.30 7.49
N SER A 505 24.51 20.49 7.21
CA SER A 505 23.69 21.64 6.81
C SER A 505 23.30 21.61 5.34
N LEU A 506 23.98 20.77 4.53
CA LEU A 506 23.58 20.45 3.18
C LEU A 506 22.73 19.18 3.19
N GLU A 507 21.45 19.30 2.88
CA GLU A 507 20.59 18.12 2.71
C GLU A 507 20.96 17.43 1.40
N ILE A 508 21.46 16.20 1.53
CA ILE A 508 21.79 15.35 0.39
C ILE A 508 20.51 14.65 -0.06
N THR A 509 20.20 14.70 -1.34
CA THR A 509 19.11 13.91 -1.93
C THR A 509 19.30 12.44 -1.60
N LYS A 510 18.25 11.78 -1.13
CA LYS A 510 18.28 10.34 -0.87
C LYS A 510 18.68 9.59 -2.13
N PRO A 511 19.43 8.48 -2.03
CA PRO A 511 19.82 7.72 -3.21
C PRO A 511 18.62 7.13 -3.96
N PHE A 512 17.51 6.88 -3.27
CA PHE A 512 16.26 6.39 -3.85
C PHE A 512 15.05 6.79 -3.01
N TYR A 513 13.88 6.67 -3.61
CA TYR A 513 12.56 6.88 -3.03
C TYR A 513 11.68 5.66 -3.29
N ILE A 514 10.67 5.47 -2.45
CA ILE A 514 9.70 4.37 -2.60
C ILE A 514 8.41 4.92 -3.21
N LEU A 515 7.87 4.20 -4.18
CA LEU A 515 6.58 4.53 -4.81
C LEU A 515 5.45 4.50 -3.78
N GLN A 516 4.47 5.37 -3.95
CA GLN A 516 3.27 5.48 -3.12
C GLN A 516 3.51 5.88 -1.66
N GLU A 517 4.73 6.24 -1.30
CA GLU A 517 5.02 6.88 -0.04
C GLU A 517 5.02 8.41 -0.19
N GLU A 518 4.76 9.12 0.90
CA GLU A 518 4.93 10.57 0.92
C GLU A 518 6.44 10.90 0.92
N ASN A 519 6.93 11.29 -0.25
CA ASN A 519 8.33 11.61 -0.45
C ASN A 519 8.54 13.11 -0.53
N THR A 520 9.52 13.62 0.21
CA THR A 520 10.03 14.99 0.07
C THR A 520 11.40 14.94 -0.55
N ILE A 521 11.56 15.64 -1.69
CA ILE A 521 12.79 15.73 -2.45
C ILE A 521 13.26 17.17 -2.38
N GLU A 522 14.46 17.39 -1.85
CA GLU A 522 15.03 18.72 -1.74
C GLU A 522 16.06 18.97 -2.83
N ILE A 523 15.94 20.12 -3.48
CA ILE A 523 16.86 20.61 -4.51
C ILE A 523 17.49 21.90 -3.97
N ASN A 524 18.79 21.88 -3.76
CA ASN A 524 19.56 23.02 -3.25
C ASN A 524 19.79 24.10 -4.32
N LYS A 525 18.73 24.57 -4.94
CA LYS A 525 18.76 25.62 -5.93
C LYS A 525 17.66 26.64 -5.65
N LYS A 526 18.04 27.93 -5.69
CA LYS A 526 17.07 29.02 -5.63
C LYS A 526 16.30 29.06 -6.94
N ILE A 527 14.98 29.04 -6.85
CA ILE A 527 14.05 29.10 -8.00
C ILE A 527 13.14 30.30 -7.79
N GLU A 528 12.85 31.03 -8.87
CA GLU A 528 11.96 32.19 -8.84
C GLU A 528 10.50 31.75 -8.61
N LYS A 529 9.68 32.67 -8.07
CA LYS A 529 8.29 32.34 -7.68
C LYS A 529 7.41 31.77 -8.81
N ASN A 530 7.71 32.13 -10.05
CA ASN A 530 6.94 31.75 -11.23
C ASN A 530 7.51 30.53 -11.97
N GLN A 531 8.63 29.99 -11.51
CA GLN A 531 9.28 28.83 -12.13
C GLN A 531 8.78 27.53 -11.49
N ILE A 532 8.45 26.56 -12.33
CA ILE A 532 7.89 25.26 -11.91
C ILE A 532 8.85 24.17 -12.34
N LEU A 533 9.19 23.31 -11.39
CA LEU A 533 9.97 22.10 -11.66
C LEU A 533 9.08 20.99 -12.18
N LYS A 534 9.61 20.21 -13.12
CA LYS A 534 8.98 18.99 -13.64
C LYS A 534 9.82 17.78 -13.26
N ILE A 535 9.12 16.71 -12.96
CA ILE A 535 9.72 15.37 -12.80
C ILE A 535 9.31 14.57 -14.03
N SER A 536 10.29 14.03 -14.76
CA SER A 536 10.03 13.33 -16.01
C SER A 536 10.96 12.15 -16.22
N ASN A 537 10.47 11.15 -16.94
CA ASN A 537 11.28 10.11 -17.56
C ASN A 537 11.03 10.13 -19.08
N GLN A 538 11.54 9.13 -19.81
CA GLN A 538 11.40 9.07 -21.28
C GLN A 538 9.96 9.01 -21.78
N GLN A 539 9.01 8.59 -20.94
CA GLN A 539 7.61 8.32 -21.35
C GLN A 539 6.59 9.25 -20.72
N LYS A 540 6.87 9.71 -19.50
CA LYS A 540 5.89 10.45 -18.67
C LYS A 540 6.54 11.66 -18.01
N SER A 541 5.74 12.71 -17.81
CA SER A 541 6.15 13.88 -17.01
C SER A 541 5.00 14.34 -16.13
N PHE A 542 5.31 14.81 -14.95
CA PHE A 542 4.33 15.38 -14.01
C PHE A 542 4.93 16.55 -13.23
N ILE A 543 4.08 17.35 -12.63
CA ILE A 543 4.44 18.50 -11.81
C ILE A 543 4.17 18.12 -10.36
N PRO A 544 5.22 18.00 -9.50
CA PRO A 544 5.06 17.71 -8.08
C PRO A 544 4.51 18.93 -7.34
N PHE A 545 4.01 18.71 -6.11
CA PHE A 545 3.73 19.83 -5.23
C PHE A 545 5.06 20.48 -4.84
N GLN A 546 5.20 21.79 -5.13
CA GLN A 546 6.43 22.54 -4.98
C GLN A 546 6.32 23.60 -3.89
N ARG A 547 7.29 23.63 -2.99
CA ARG A 547 7.45 24.67 -1.95
C ARG A 547 8.82 25.32 -2.10
N ASN A 548 8.83 26.60 -2.47
CA ASN A 548 10.07 27.38 -2.65
C ASN A 548 10.54 27.99 -1.35
N PHE A 549 11.80 27.77 -1.02
CA PHE A 549 12.54 28.42 0.06
C PHE A 549 13.60 29.39 -0.52
N ALA A 550 14.31 30.10 0.33
CA ALA A 550 15.30 31.08 -0.12
C ALA A 550 16.52 30.46 -0.83
N SER A 551 16.95 29.25 -0.41
CA SER A 551 18.13 28.56 -0.92
C SER A 551 17.83 27.21 -1.56
N LYS A 552 16.63 26.66 -1.35
CA LYS A 552 16.24 25.34 -1.81
C LYS A 552 14.77 25.28 -2.25
N VAL A 553 14.42 24.22 -2.94
CA VAL A 553 13.05 23.88 -3.27
C VAL A 553 12.74 22.49 -2.73
N ALA A 554 11.63 22.34 -2.03
CA ALA A 554 11.12 21.05 -1.63
C ALA A 554 9.98 20.61 -2.57
N LEU A 555 10.10 19.42 -3.13
CA LEU A 555 9.13 18.79 -3.99
C LEU A 555 8.50 17.63 -3.21
N SER A 556 7.18 17.63 -3.10
CA SER A 556 6.45 16.51 -2.49
C SER A 556 5.80 15.66 -3.57
N THR A 557 6.05 14.35 -3.51
CA THR A 557 5.43 13.35 -4.38
C THR A 557 4.73 12.31 -3.53
N ASN A 558 3.52 11.92 -3.95
CA ASN A 558 2.69 10.99 -3.20
C ASN A 558 2.17 9.88 -4.15
N ASN A 559 1.26 10.22 -5.06
CA ASN A 559 0.63 9.26 -5.98
C ASN A 559 1.35 9.15 -7.34
N GLU A 560 2.37 9.93 -7.58
CA GLU A 560 3.21 9.92 -8.77
C GLU A 560 4.69 9.92 -8.35
N PRO A 561 5.56 9.26 -9.10
CA PRO A 561 5.30 8.44 -10.28
C PRO A 561 4.71 7.06 -9.93
N LYS A 562 4.15 6.37 -10.93
CA LYS A 562 3.56 5.02 -10.77
C LYS A 562 4.52 3.88 -11.11
N ASP A 563 5.60 4.17 -11.82
CA ASP A 563 6.52 3.15 -12.31
C ASP A 563 7.90 3.32 -11.64
N ALA A 564 8.56 2.20 -11.28
CA ALA A 564 9.92 2.22 -10.78
C ALA A 564 10.91 2.59 -11.90
N GLY A 565 11.96 3.31 -11.55
CA GLY A 565 12.98 3.73 -12.51
C GLY A 565 13.60 5.07 -12.21
N PHE A 566 14.33 5.60 -13.20
CA PHE A 566 14.95 6.92 -13.12
C PHE A 566 14.02 8.01 -13.59
N TYR A 567 14.06 9.13 -12.88
CA TYR A 567 13.35 10.36 -13.22
C TYR A 567 14.29 11.53 -13.09
N ASP A 568 14.18 12.48 -14.03
CA ASP A 568 14.96 13.71 -14.05
C ASP A 568 14.07 14.88 -13.57
N ILE A 569 14.63 15.68 -12.66
CA ILE A 569 14.03 16.91 -12.20
C ILE A 569 14.59 18.03 -13.08
N SER A 570 13.72 18.71 -13.80
CA SER A 570 14.12 19.74 -14.75
C SER A 570 13.40 21.06 -14.49
N LEU A 571 14.12 22.14 -14.78
CA LEU A 571 13.60 23.49 -14.91
C LEU A 571 13.65 23.86 -16.38
N GLU A 572 12.49 24.00 -17.01
CA GLU A 572 12.38 24.20 -18.45
C GLU A 572 13.10 23.09 -19.24
N LYS A 573 14.30 23.37 -19.81
CA LYS A 573 15.11 22.42 -20.56
C LYS A 573 16.31 21.88 -19.78
N ASP A 574 16.63 22.49 -18.63
CA ASP A 574 17.81 22.15 -17.85
C ASP A 574 17.50 21.07 -16.81
N THR A 575 18.20 19.95 -16.87
CA THR A 575 18.15 18.91 -15.83
C THR A 575 18.97 19.37 -14.63
N LEU A 576 18.31 19.45 -13.47
CA LEU A 576 18.93 19.87 -12.22
C LEU A 576 19.46 18.68 -11.42
N SER A 577 18.71 17.59 -11.36
CA SER A 577 19.04 16.41 -10.59
C SER A 577 18.33 15.19 -11.17
N SER A 578 18.84 14.01 -10.85
CA SER A 578 18.21 12.73 -11.16
C SER A 578 17.84 12.01 -9.86
N ILE A 579 16.69 11.38 -9.85
CA ILE A 579 16.15 10.61 -8.73
C ILE A 579 15.73 9.22 -9.20
N ALA A 580 15.65 8.29 -8.26
CA ALA A 580 15.24 6.92 -8.53
C ALA A 580 14.05 6.53 -7.64
N TYR A 581 13.10 5.82 -8.21
CA TYR A 581 11.97 5.24 -7.49
C TYR A 581 11.98 3.72 -7.59
N ASN A 582 11.65 3.06 -6.48
CA ASN A 582 11.53 1.61 -6.39
C ASN A 582 10.16 1.22 -5.82
N ILE A 583 9.76 -0.02 -6.08
CA ILE A 583 8.58 -0.63 -5.48
C ILE A 583 8.88 -0.94 -4.01
N SER A 584 7.88 -0.84 -3.14
CA SER A 584 8.04 -1.18 -1.73
C SER A 584 8.42 -2.65 -1.55
N SER A 585 9.40 -2.94 -0.70
CA SER A 585 9.78 -4.32 -0.33
C SER A 585 8.66 -5.07 0.39
N ASN A 586 7.62 -4.36 0.87
CA ASN A 586 6.43 -4.97 1.45
C ASN A 586 5.63 -5.82 0.43
N GLU A 587 5.73 -5.49 -0.87
CA GLU A 587 5.10 -6.27 -1.95
C GLU A 587 5.81 -7.60 -2.24
N SER A 588 6.99 -7.83 -1.65
CA SER A 588 7.85 -9.00 -1.87
C SER A 588 7.87 -9.96 -0.69
N ILE A 589 7.02 -9.78 0.32
CA ILE A 589 7.04 -10.60 1.53
C ILE A 589 6.25 -11.89 1.31
N LEU A 590 6.92 -13.06 1.39
CA LEU A 590 6.30 -14.38 1.31
C LEU A 590 5.66 -14.84 2.64
N SER A 591 5.13 -13.92 3.44
CA SER A 591 4.41 -14.25 4.66
C SER A 591 2.91 -14.27 4.39
N PHE A 592 2.31 -15.47 4.45
CA PHE A 592 0.89 -15.68 4.24
C PHE A 592 0.24 -16.15 5.53
N HIS A 593 -0.75 -15.43 5.99
CA HIS A 593 -1.54 -15.85 7.15
C HIS A 593 -2.54 -16.97 6.81
N ASP A 594 -2.87 -17.77 7.80
CA ASP A 594 -3.92 -18.77 7.69
C ASP A 594 -5.30 -18.09 7.83
N LEU A 595 -5.95 -17.87 6.69
CA LEU A 595 -7.29 -17.28 6.63
C LEU A 595 -8.35 -18.14 7.36
N LYS A 596 -8.10 -19.43 7.59
CA LYS A 596 -9.01 -20.31 8.36
C LYS A 596 -9.11 -19.90 9.82
N ALA A 597 -8.09 -19.20 10.35
CA ALA A 597 -8.18 -18.61 11.68
C ALA A 597 -9.27 -17.51 11.73
N ILE A 598 -9.32 -16.67 10.70
CA ILE A 598 -10.35 -15.60 10.58
C ILE A 598 -11.75 -16.19 10.47
N GLU A 599 -11.93 -17.25 9.67
CA GLU A 599 -13.22 -17.93 9.51
C GLU A 599 -13.73 -18.53 10.81
N LYS A 600 -12.84 -19.04 11.67
CA LYS A 600 -13.22 -19.58 13.00
C LYS A 600 -13.66 -18.49 13.97
N GLU A 601 -13.03 -17.32 13.89
CA GLU A 601 -13.30 -16.18 14.78
C GLU A 601 -14.52 -15.37 14.33
N ASN A 602 -14.83 -15.33 13.04
CA ASN A 602 -15.95 -14.56 12.48
C ASN A 602 -16.85 -15.42 11.57
N LYS A 603 -18.07 -15.71 12.05
CA LYS A 603 -19.10 -16.47 11.31
C LYS A 603 -19.56 -15.80 10.00
N ASN A 604 -19.31 -14.51 9.83
CA ASN A 604 -19.67 -13.76 8.62
C ASN A 604 -18.60 -13.85 7.52
N VAL A 605 -17.46 -14.50 7.79
CA VAL A 605 -16.40 -14.71 6.82
C VAL A 605 -16.37 -16.18 6.41
N GLN A 606 -16.37 -16.44 5.10
CA GLN A 606 -16.17 -17.76 4.50
C GLN A 606 -14.94 -17.76 3.62
N VAL A 607 -14.09 -18.76 3.77
CA VAL A 607 -12.83 -18.88 3.02
C VAL A 607 -12.94 -20.02 2.01
N TYR A 608 -12.71 -19.70 0.75
CA TYR A 608 -12.77 -20.66 -0.35
C TYR A 608 -11.37 -20.99 -0.88
N SER A 609 -11.19 -22.25 -1.28
CA SER A 609 -9.90 -22.71 -1.82
C SER A 609 -9.68 -22.26 -3.27
N SER A 610 -10.74 -21.89 -3.97
CA SER A 610 -10.66 -21.45 -5.37
C SER A 610 -11.84 -20.57 -5.80
N ILE A 611 -11.61 -19.74 -6.82
CA ILE A 611 -12.65 -18.91 -7.47
C ILE A 611 -13.77 -19.80 -8.01
N LYS A 612 -13.43 -20.96 -8.58
CA LYS A 612 -14.40 -21.92 -9.13
C LYS A 612 -15.33 -22.46 -8.05
N GLU A 613 -14.80 -22.84 -6.89
CA GLU A 613 -15.57 -23.33 -5.75
C GLU A 613 -16.55 -22.26 -5.25
N LEU A 614 -16.07 -21.04 -5.05
CA LEU A 614 -16.89 -19.91 -4.65
C LEU A 614 -18.09 -19.70 -5.59
N PHE A 615 -17.81 -19.53 -6.89
CA PHE A 615 -18.89 -19.26 -7.84
C PHE A 615 -19.81 -20.47 -8.07
N LYS A 616 -19.31 -21.69 -7.91
CA LYS A 616 -20.15 -22.89 -7.92
C LYS A 616 -21.17 -22.85 -6.78
N GLU A 617 -20.74 -22.59 -5.56
CA GLU A 617 -21.64 -22.47 -4.40
C GLU A 617 -22.62 -21.29 -4.57
N ILE A 618 -22.14 -20.15 -5.11
CA ILE A 618 -23.00 -19.00 -5.42
C ILE A 618 -24.09 -19.40 -6.40
N ASN A 619 -23.75 -20.11 -7.47
CA ASN A 619 -24.67 -20.52 -8.52
C ASN A 619 -25.64 -21.58 -7.99
N GLU A 620 -25.18 -22.58 -7.23
CA GLU A 620 -26.03 -23.62 -6.63
C GLU A 620 -27.05 -23.01 -5.65
N LYS A 621 -26.65 -22.07 -4.80
CA LYS A 621 -27.57 -21.34 -3.91
C LYS A 621 -28.56 -20.44 -4.66
N ASN A 622 -28.26 -20.06 -5.88
CA ASN A 622 -29.12 -19.24 -6.74
C ASN A 622 -29.93 -20.09 -7.73
N GLU A 623 -29.59 -21.37 -7.94
CA GLU A 623 -30.38 -22.26 -8.80
C GLU A 623 -31.72 -22.56 -8.16
N VAL A 624 -32.76 -22.13 -8.87
CA VAL A 624 -34.13 -22.45 -8.55
C VAL A 624 -34.46 -23.82 -9.18
N GLN A 625 -34.67 -24.84 -8.37
CA GLN A 625 -35.09 -26.15 -8.87
C GLN A 625 -36.57 -26.09 -9.27
N TRP A 626 -36.82 -25.97 -10.57
CA TRP A 626 -38.15 -25.93 -11.14
C TRP A 626 -38.73 -27.32 -11.26
N LEU A 627 -39.86 -27.58 -10.61
CA LEU A 627 -40.55 -28.87 -10.63
C LEU A 627 -41.61 -28.98 -11.72
N TRP A 628 -41.90 -27.93 -12.48
CA TRP A 628 -42.94 -27.93 -13.50
C TRP A 628 -42.77 -29.05 -14.54
N ARG A 629 -41.53 -29.40 -14.91
CA ARG A 629 -41.18 -30.49 -15.86
C ARG A 629 -41.67 -31.85 -15.32
N LEU A 630 -41.50 -32.10 -14.02
CA LEU A 630 -41.93 -33.32 -13.35
C LEU A 630 -43.46 -33.42 -13.36
N PHE A 631 -44.14 -32.34 -13.04
CA PHE A 631 -45.61 -32.32 -13.08
C PHE A 631 -46.17 -32.46 -14.49
N LEU A 632 -45.48 -31.89 -15.51
CA LEU A 632 -45.83 -32.08 -16.91
C LEU A 632 -45.69 -33.56 -17.32
N ALA A 633 -44.59 -34.22 -16.93
CA ALA A 633 -44.38 -35.64 -17.17
C ALA A 633 -45.47 -36.50 -16.52
N ILE A 634 -45.87 -36.18 -15.27
CA ILE A 634 -47.00 -36.87 -14.59
C ILE A 634 -48.30 -36.70 -15.38
N ALA A 635 -48.58 -35.51 -15.91
CA ALA A 635 -49.74 -35.27 -16.74
C ALA A 635 -49.75 -36.13 -18.01
N ILE A 636 -48.62 -36.21 -18.72
CA ILE A 636 -48.43 -37.05 -19.93
C ILE A 636 -48.63 -38.55 -19.59
N VAL A 637 -48.00 -39.00 -18.51
CA VAL A 637 -48.18 -40.41 -18.04
C VAL A 637 -49.63 -40.71 -17.68
N SER A 638 -50.31 -39.75 -17.05
CA SER A 638 -51.73 -39.91 -16.72
C SER A 638 -52.62 -40.03 -17.95
N LEU A 639 -52.37 -39.26 -19.03
CA LEU A 639 -53.05 -39.38 -20.31
C LEU A 639 -52.77 -40.75 -20.99
N LEU A 640 -51.53 -41.21 -20.94
CA LEU A 640 -51.16 -42.54 -21.45
C LEU A 640 -51.90 -43.67 -20.69
N LEU A 641 -51.98 -43.57 -19.38
CA LEU A 641 -52.74 -44.51 -18.54
C LEU A 641 -54.25 -44.48 -18.87
N GLU A 642 -54.81 -43.31 -19.13
CA GLU A 642 -56.21 -43.20 -19.58
C GLU A 642 -56.41 -43.95 -20.92
N ILE A 643 -55.54 -43.78 -21.90
CA ILE A 643 -55.61 -44.47 -23.19
C ILE A 643 -55.48 -45.99 -23.00
N LEU A 644 -54.56 -46.45 -22.14
CA LEU A 644 -54.37 -47.86 -21.83
C LEU A 644 -55.62 -48.47 -21.18
N ILE A 645 -56.22 -47.77 -20.18
CA ILE A 645 -57.45 -48.22 -19.53
C ILE A 645 -58.60 -48.30 -20.54
N LEU A 646 -58.71 -47.34 -21.46
CA LEU A 646 -59.73 -47.35 -22.51
C LEU A 646 -59.52 -48.49 -23.46
N LYS A 647 -58.29 -48.82 -23.86
CA LYS A 647 -57.96 -49.83 -24.88
C LYS A 647 -57.96 -51.27 -24.34
N PHE A 648 -57.42 -51.51 -23.15
CA PHE A 648 -57.19 -52.86 -22.65
C PHE A 648 -58.29 -53.36 -21.62
N PHE A 649 -58.94 -52.42 -20.95
CA PHE A 649 -60.13 -52.81 -20.12
C PHE A 649 -61.34 -52.98 -21.03
N LYS A 650 -61.29 -54.05 -21.90
CA LYS A 650 -62.51 -54.48 -22.61
C LYS A 650 -63.51 -55.10 -21.55
N ILE A 651 -64.76 -54.64 -21.52
CA ILE A 651 -65.89 -55.18 -20.74
C ILE A 651 -66.46 -56.28 -21.56
#